data_f5c8d0a911d6099178977f8f6060e615
#
_entry.id   f5c8d0a911d6099178977f8f6060e615
#
_cell.length_a   1.000
_cell.length_b   1.000
_cell.length_c   1.000
_cell.angle_alpha   90.00
_cell.angle_beta   90.00
_cell.angle_gamma   90.00
#
_symmetry.space_group_name_H-M   'P 1'
#
loop_
_entity.id
_entity.type
_entity.pdbx_description
1 polymer ?
#
loop_
_entity_poly.entity_id
_entity_poly.type
_entity_poly.pdbx_seq_one_letter_code
_entity_poly.pdbx_strand_id
1 'polypeptide(L)'
;MTHWWDEQIRAVTLEFPAADVATIDVKAIVDETHRGDANTLVVFSTGYYPGGSAFYQSEIAPHYPGLGQRDLLAESIEAAHANGQKVVAYLASIWGNRDLYFAHPDWAQRKADGRVTAWDAHYNSVAMDPLSPYRDYFASIVREIADKYEVDGFYFDEPSFQSWSASRACQRAFETEYGLPLPIEELWDDPAFQAFLSWRYQQIAEWRHSLYSNAKRDDRCVFFQGAFPLGVLRAEAAPISGAPRLPSYYRERFGVSWHVPLAHADDLAQTAETGDIVHMELYRASIGEPLWWYGVAMRLVQSIAKGKQTLVLSMMAQSPFDLYGLGEAELRLSTAELLANQASLLFARYYPDQVDQAAWDQVYDRFAEAKALAPYLMNRQSIPYVALLYSGTTAERFDYREGKPSHIGEIKGFAKALLGEKILFDIITEADLGERLEEYRAVIIPNASCLAAESKALLRQFMANGGGIIGSYECGMYDRTGQRANADDFAEAFGLSYTGEQLPFELDIYMRMTPDHDLPSAIPPGKRIPTMGMQVAVAEAGARPVAHVQGASEVHYGPLGDETGPPAVLTHQAGAGRSVYFATPIGVRYLEFGIRDFRRLIADALLWTAQSAAPVRVIGAGDALALTAFRQGERTLIHLVNSVRDETRLPINETIPSFDVTVEVDVNAPVSAVSALGDETELTWTSTDNTLSIELTRVSYHVLLAIE
;
A
#
# COMPACT_ATOMS: atom_id res chain seq x y z
N MET A 1 25.93 1.60 -15.42
CA MET A 1 25.53 2.98 -15.81
C MET A 1 24.34 3.31 -14.93
N THR A 2 24.32 4.48 -14.34
CA THR A 2 23.13 4.98 -13.62
C THR A 2 22.12 5.44 -14.64
N HIS A 3 20.91 4.93 -14.55
CA HIS A 3 19.81 5.37 -15.40
C HIS A 3 19.20 6.67 -14.85
N TRP A 4 18.52 7.45 -15.69
CA TRP A 4 17.89 8.69 -15.25
C TRP A 4 16.78 8.43 -14.21
N TRP A 5 16.15 7.28 -14.25
CA TRP A 5 15.12 6.87 -13.26
C TRP A 5 15.70 6.34 -11.94
N ASP A 6 17.02 6.24 -11.80
CA ASP A 6 17.68 5.97 -10.52
C ASP A 6 17.79 7.24 -9.67
N GLU A 7 17.41 8.42 -10.22
CA GLU A 7 17.34 9.68 -9.51
C GLU A 7 15.95 9.93 -8.90
N GLN A 8 15.86 10.91 -8.01
CA GLN A 8 14.59 11.32 -7.41
C GLN A 8 13.68 11.95 -8.48
N ILE A 9 12.58 11.28 -8.81
CA ILE A 9 11.62 11.73 -9.83
C ILE A 9 10.63 12.72 -9.22
N ARG A 10 10.40 13.83 -9.92
CA ARG A 10 9.39 14.84 -9.66
C ARG A 10 8.59 15.01 -10.94
N ALA A 11 7.51 14.27 -11.06
CA ALA A 11 6.79 14.14 -12.31
C ALA A 11 5.41 14.81 -12.28
N VAL A 12 4.98 15.26 -13.46
CA VAL A 12 3.63 15.79 -13.69
C VAL A 12 3.01 15.01 -14.85
N THR A 13 1.74 14.57 -14.72
CA THR A 13 0.99 14.08 -15.88
C THR A 13 0.42 15.26 -16.67
N LEU A 14 0.39 15.15 -18.01
CA LEU A 14 -0.36 16.04 -18.88
C LEU A 14 -1.50 15.25 -19.52
N GLU A 15 -2.71 15.48 -18.99
CA GLU A 15 -3.91 14.74 -19.37
C GLU A 15 -4.79 15.56 -20.31
N PHE A 16 -4.68 15.32 -21.58
CA PHE A 16 -5.36 16.09 -22.63
C PHE A 16 -6.88 15.84 -22.80
N PRO A 17 -7.52 14.75 -22.30
CA PRO A 17 -8.95 14.53 -22.56
C PRO A 17 -9.89 15.67 -22.13
N ALA A 18 -9.48 16.47 -21.17
CA ALA A 18 -10.25 17.61 -20.68
C ALA A 18 -9.78 18.97 -21.25
N ALA A 19 -8.70 18.97 -22.06
CA ALA A 19 -8.15 20.19 -22.65
C ALA A 19 -8.81 20.54 -23.97
N ASP A 20 -8.75 21.81 -24.35
CA ASP A 20 -8.99 22.21 -25.75
C ASP A 20 -7.76 21.87 -26.60
N VAL A 21 -7.73 20.63 -27.10
CA VAL A 21 -6.58 20.10 -27.87
C VAL A 21 -6.26 20.90 -29.13
N ALA A 22 -7.20 21.70 -29.66
CA ALA A 22 -6.98 22.52 -30.83
C ALA A 22 -6.16 23.78 -30.52
N THR A 23 -6.25 24.31 -29.31
CA THR A 23 -5.68 25.63 -28.96
C THR A 23 -4.72 25.59 -27.78
N ILE A 24 -4.62 24.48 -27.02
CA ILE A 24 -3.75 24.35 -25.85
C ILE A 24 -2.29 24.71 -26.19
N ASP A 25 -1.66 25.54 -25.36
CA ASP A 25 -0.24 25.90 -25.47
C ASP A 25 0.61 24.93 -24.65
N VAL A 26 0.96 23.80 -25.28
CA VAL A 26 1.77 22.74 -24.66
C VAL A 26 3.11 23.27 -24.16
N LYS A 27 3.76 24.15 -24.99
CA LYS A 27 5.07 24.70 -24.61
C LYS A 27 4.99 25.55 -23.35
N ALA A 28 3.98 26.41 -23.23
CA ALA A 28 3.82 27.26 -22.05
C ALA A 28 3.63 26.42 -20.77
N ILE A 29 2.85 25.33 -20.86
CA ILE A 29 2.61 24.40 -19.74
C ILE A 29 3.90 23.67 -19.36
N VAL A 30 4.64 23.14 -20.35
CA VAL A 30 5.93 22.46 -20.11
C VAL A 30 6.96 23.40 -19.48
N ASP A 31 7.07 24.62 -19.99
CA ASP A 31 7.95 25.64 -19.41
C ASP A 31 7.56 26.01 -17.96
N GLU A 32 6.27 26.01 -17.65
CA GLU A 32 5.78 26.20 -16.28
C GLU A 32 6.21 25.05 -15.36
N THR A 33 5.99 23.79 -15.76
CA THR A 33 6.38 22.63 -14.93
C THR A 33 7.90 22.60 -14.70
N HIS A 34 8.69 22.99 -15.71
CA HIS A 34 10.16 23.12 -15.54
C HIS A 34 10.54 24.18 -14.50
N ARG A 35 9.92 25.38 -14.56
CA ARG A 35 10.12 26.42 -13.53
C ARG A 35 9.71 25.95 -12.14
N GLY A 36 8.73 25.04 -12.06
CA GLY A 36 8.28 24.39 -10.82
C GLY A 36 9.10 23.16 -10.42
N ASP A 37 10.34 23.01 -10.91
CA ASP A 37 11.27 21.93 -10.54
C ASP A 37 10.81 20.50 -10.91
N ALA A 38 9.81 20.34 -11.77
CA ALA A 38 9.51 19.03 -12.35
C ALA A 38 10.64 18.60 -13.29
N ASN A 39 11.12 17.36 -13.15
CA ASN A 39 12.17 16.80 -14.02
C ASN A 39 11.63 15.76 -15.02
N THR A 40 10.37 15.36 -14.90
CA THR A 40 9.75 14.34 -15.74
C THR A 40 8.31 14.72 -16.07
N LEU A 41 7.90 14.50 -17.30
CA LEU A 41 6.51 14.60 -17.75
C LEU A 41 5.99 13.22 -18.14
N VAL A 42 4.78 12.91 -17.70
CA VAL A 42 4.01 11.74 -18.14
C VAL A 42 2.92 12.26 -19.09
N VAL A 43 3.09 12.03 -20.39
CA VAL A 43 2.29 12.67 -21.44
C VAL A 43 1.28 11.68 -21.99
N PHE A 44 0.02 12.00 -21.93
CA PHE A 44 -1.04 11.18 -22.50
C PHE A 44 -0.85 11.04 -24.01
N SER A 45 -0.44 9.84 -24.44
CA SER A 45 -0.31 9.47 -25.84
C SER A 45 -1.60 8.82 -26.34
N THR A 46 -2.26 8.00 -25.50
CA THR A 46 -3.65 7.55 -25.72
C THR A 46 -4.48 7.82 -24.49
N GLY A 47 -5.74 8.22 -24.69
CA GLY A 47 -6.67 8.54 -23.61
C GLY A 47 -7.56 7.37 -23.20
N TYR A 48 -8.11 7.44 -22.00
CA TYR A 48 -9.17 6.55 -21.55
C TYR A 48 -10.59 7.10 -21.85
N TYR A 49 -10.70 8.34 -22.33
CA TYR A 49 -11.98 8.98 -22.66
C TYR A 49 -11.83 9.99 -23.82
N PRO A 50 -12.33 9.71 -25.04
CA PRO A 50 -12.76 8.38 -25.53
C PRO A 50 -11.61 7.37 -25.56
N GLY A 51 -11.90 6.15 -25.14
CA GLY A 51 -10.88 5.12 -24.94
C GLY A 51 -10.02 4.85 -26.17
N GLY A 52 -8.70 4.76 -25.99
CA GLY A 52 -7.73 4.47 -27.03
C GLY A 52 -7.56 5.57 -28.11
N SER A 53 -8.11 6.79 -27.90
CA SER A 53 -7.92 7.90 -28.83
C SER A 53 -6.53 8.51 -28.66
N ALA A 54 -5.81 8.67 -29.79
CA ALA A 54 -4.45 9.19 -29.84
C ALA A 54 -4.39 10.73 -29.81
N PHE A 55 -3.48 11.28 -29.01
CA PHE A 55 -3.13 12.70 -28.96
C PHE A 55 -1.91 13.03 -29.81
N TYR A 56 -1.52 12.12 -30.70
CA TYR A 56 -0.44 12.23 -31.66
C TYR A 56 -0.90 11.78 -33.04
N GLN A 57 -0.08 11.99 -34.09
CA GLN A 57 -0.42 11.59 -35.43
C GLN A 57 -0.21 10.10 -35.68
N SER A 58 -1.14 9.28 -35.14
CA SER A 58 -1.12 7.83 -35.28
C SER A 58 -1.65 7.38 -36.65
N GLU A 59 -1.04 6.34 -37.20
CA GLU A 59 -1.55 5.61 -38.35
C GLU A 59 -2.44 4.43 -37.99
N ILE A 60 -2.48 4.10 -36.66
CA ILE A 60 -3.13 2.89 -36.13
C ILE A 60 -4.32 3.25 -35.23
N ALA A 61 -4.09 4.09 -34.21
CA ALA A 61 -5.12 4.52 -33.27
C ALA A 61 -5.98 5.66 -33.84
N PRO A 62 -7.28 5.71 -33.54
CA PRO A 62 -8.11 6.84 -33.93
C PRO A 62 -7.63 8.13 -33.24
N HIS A 63 -7.59 9.22 -33.98
CA HIS A 63 -7.21 10.51 -33.42
C HIS A 63 -8.26 11.03 -32.45
N TYR A 64 -7.80 11.71 -31.40
CA TYR A 64 -8.70 12.38 -30.47
C TYR A 64 -9.53 13.45 -31.20
N PRO A 65 -10.84 13.56 -30.94
CA PRO A 65 -11.70 14.55 -31.55
C PRO A 65 -11.15 15.99 -31.39
N GLY A 66 -11.02 16.71 -32.48
CA GLY A 66 -10.50 18.09 -32.49
C GLY A 66 -8.98 18.22 -32.58
N LEU A 67 -8.21 17.14 -32.53
CA LEU A 67 -6.74 17.19 -32.65
C LEU A 67 -6.25 17.80 -33.99
N GLY A 68 -6.97 17.56 -35.10
CA GLY A 68 -6.58 18.05 -36.40
C GLY A 68 -5.23 17.54 -36.89
N GLN A 69 -4.32 18.45 -37.22
CA GLN A 69 -2.96 18.14 -37.65
C GLN A 69 -1.92 18.29 -36.51
N ARG A 70 -2.37 18.56 -35.29
CA ARG A 70 -1.46 18.68 -34.15
C ARG A 70 -0.94 17.33 -33.70
N ASP A 71 0.23 17.35 -33.08
CA ASP A 71 0.87 16.21 -32.44
C ASP A 71 1.34 16.62 -31.07
N LEU A 72 0.45 16.42 -30.06
CA LEU A 72 0.71 16.90 -28.70
C LEU A 72 1.84 16.12 -28.03
N LEU A 73 2.10 14.87 -28.45
CA LEU A 73 3.25 14.10 -27.95
C LEU A 73 4.55 14.69 -28.48
N ALA A 74 4.66 14.96 -29.80
CA ALA A 74 5.84 15.57 -30.38
C ALA A 74 6.09 16.97 -29.81
N GLU A 75 5.04 17.80 -29.68
CA GLU A 75 5.12 19.13 -29.08
C GLU A 75 5.63 19.06 -27.62
N SER A 76 5.17 18.08 -26.85
CA SER A 76 5.61 17.87 -25.47
C SER A 76 7.07 17.43 -25.40
N ILE A 77 7.51 16.50 -26.27
CA ILE A 77 8.89 16.03 -26.34
C ILE A 77 9.84 17.18 -26.67
N GLU A 78 9.53 17.95 -27.71
CA GLU A 78 10.36 19.08 -28.14
C GLU A 78 10.54 20.10 -27.00
N ALA A 79 9.45 20.51 -26.36
CA ALA A 79 9.50 21.49 -25.28
C ALA A 79 10.22 20.95 -24.02
N ALA A 80 9.94 19.71 -23.62
CA ALA A 80 10.54 19.10 -22.42
C ALA A 80 12.03 18.84 -22.59
N HIS A 81 12.46 18.29 -23.73
CA HIS A 81 13.88 18.03 -23.99
C HIS A 81 14.69 19.34 -24.08
N ALA A 82 14.09 20.41 -24.63
CA ALA A 82 14.73 21.72 -24.61
C ALA A 82 15.00 22.25 -23.20
N ASN A 83 14.21 21.83 -22.22
CA ASN A 83 14.35 22.14 -20.80
C ASN A 83 15.17 21.10 -20.00
N GLY A 84 15.61 20.00 -20.64
CA GLY A 84 16.30 18.89 -19.99
C GLY A 84 15.39 17.97 -19.16
N GLN A 85 14.07 18.08 -19.32
CA GLN A 85 13.09 17.20 -18.67
C GLN A 85 12.95 15.89 -19.44
N LYS A 86 12.53 14.83 -18.77
CA LYS A 86 12.24 13.51 -19.34
C LYS A 86 10.78 13.41 -19.75
N VAL A 87 10.49 12.64 -20.80
CA VAL A 87 9.12 12.40 -21.28
C VAL A 87 8.81 10.92 -21.29
N VAL A 88 7.76 10.56 -20.55
CA VAL A 88 7.20 9.21 -20.50
C VAL A 88 5.86 9.21 -21.24
N ALA A 89 5.72 8.35 -22.26
CA ALA A 89 4.47 8.17 -22.97
C ALA A 89 3.47 7.38 -22.10
N TYR A 90 2.35 7.99 -21.77
CA TYR A 90 1.24 7.33 -21.09
C TYR A 90 0.31 6.65 -22.10
N LEU A 91 -0.09 5.41 -21.81
CA LEU A 91 -1.05 4.64 -22.60
C LEU A 91 -2.13 4.03 -21.71
N ALA A 92 -3.40 4.34 -22.02
CA ALA A 92 -4.57 3.68 -21.45
C ALA A 92 -4.71 2.27 -22.07
N SER A 93 -4.28 1.23 -21.34
CA SER A 93 -3.95 -0.06 -21.94
C SER A 93 -5.16 -0.87 -22.41
N ILE A 94 -6.29 -0.78 -21.73
CA ILE A 94 -7.45 -1.64 -22.00
C ILE A 94 -8.66 -0.87 -22.54
N TRP A 95 -8.57 0.43 -22.66
CA TRP A 95 -9.74 1.21 -23.07
C TRP A 95 -9.80 1.41 -24.57
N GLY A 96 -10.86 0.89 -25.20
CA GLY A 96 -11.23 1.15 -26.57
C GLY A 96 -12.43 2.10 -26.65
N ASN A 97 -12.50 2.92 -27.70
CA ASN A 97 -13.66 3.76 -27.92
C ASN A 97 -14.83 2.98 -28.54
N ARG A 98 -15.94 3.68 -28.70
CA ARG A 98 -17.18 3.13 -29.24
C ARG A 98 -17.01 2.56 -30.66
N ASP A 99 -16.23 3.23 -31.53
CA ASP A 99 -16.07 2.82 -32.92
C ASP A 99 -15.24 1.54 -33.01
N LEU A 100 -14.17 1.42 -32.20
CA LEU A 100 -13.38 0.21 -32.06
C LEU A 100 -14.24 -0.95 -31.54
N TYR A 101 -15.08 -0.70 -30.55
CA TYR A 101 -15.99 -1.71 -30.01
C TYR A 101 -17.00 -2.19 -31.06
N PHE A 102 -17.59 -1.32 -31.84
CA PHE A 102 -18.55 -1.74 -32.87
C PHE A 102 -17.87 -2.44 -34.07
N ALA A 103 -16.63 -2.08 -34.38
CA ALA A 103 -15.84 -2.80 -35.38
C ALA A 103 -15.45 -4.21 -34.90
N HIS A 104 -15.16 -4.36 -33.61
CA HIS A 104 -14.66 -5.58 -33.00
C HIS A 104 -15.34 -5.89 -31.64
N PRO A 105 -16.66 -6.23 -31.65
CA PRO A 105 -17.41 -6.43 -30.41
C PRO A 105 -16.98 -7.67 -29.61
N ASP A 106 -16.24 -8.58 -30.23
CA ASP A 106 -15.65 -9.75 -29.63
C ASP A 106 -14.31 -9.48 -28.91
N TRP A 107 -13.76 -8.26 -29.05
CA TRP A 107 -12.57 -7.85 -28.29
C TRP A 107 -12.88 -7.33 -26.88
N ALA A 108 -14.14 -7.04 -26.59
CA ALA A 108 -14.53 -6.45 -25.31
C ALA A 108 -14.56 -7.47 -24.15
N GLN A 109 -14.15 -7.04 -22.99
CA GLN A 109 -14.40 -7.78 -21.74
C GLN A 109 -15.90 -7.88 -21.49
N ARG A 110 -16.35 -9.04 -21.00
CA ARG A 110 -17.75 -9.29 -20.72
C ARG A 110 -17.94 -9.89 -19.33
N LYS A 111 -18.96 -9.43 -18.65
CA LYS A 111 -19.45 -10.06 -17.42
C LYS A 111 -20.10 -11.42 -17.71
N ALA A 112 -20.33 -12.23 -16.68
CA ALA A 112 -20.98 -13.53 -16.81
C ALA A 112 -22.37 -13.48 -17.46
N ASP A 113 -23.10 -12.38 -17.32
CA ASP A 113 -24.40 -12.14 -17.94
C ASP A 113 -24.32 -11.65 -19.41
N GLY A 114 -23.11 -11.58 -19.96
CA GLY A 114 -22.83 -11.16 -21.35
C GLY A 114 -22.75 -9.65 -21.57
N ARG A 115 -23.04 -8.81 -20.57
CA ARG A 115 -22.88 -7.37 -20.67
C ARG A 115 -21.41 -7.00 -20.82
N VAL A 116 -21.12 -5.97 -21.62
CA VAL A 116 -19.76 -5.43 -21.74
C VAL A 116 -19.37 -4.68 -20.49
N THR A 117 -18.07 -4.68 -20.19
CA THR A 117 -17.50 -3.81 -19.18
C THR A 117 -17.18 -2.46 -19.82
N ALA A 118 -17.84 -1.39 -19.38
CA ALA A 118 -17.69 -0.05 -19.93
C ALA A 118 -17.50 0.96 -18.79
N TRP A 119 -16.77 2.06 -19.10
CA TRP A 119 -16.51 3.13 -18.15
C TRP A 119 -17.78 3.97 -17.86
N ASP A 120 -18.60 4.18 -18.88
CA ASP A 120 -19.80 5.00 -18.78
C ASP A 120 -21.03 4.39 -19.48
N ALA A 121 -22.21 4.94 -19.18
CA ALA A 121 -23.47 4.51 -19.78
C ALA A 121 -23.58 4.79 -21.28
N HIS A 122 -22.71 5.63 -21.84
CA HIS A 122 -22.70 6.01 -23.25
C HIS A 122 -21.71 5.22 -24.09
N TYR A 123 -20.96 4.28 -23.45
CA TYR A 123 -19.94 3.44 -24.09
C TYR A 123 -18.83 4.22 -24.80
N ASN A 124 -18.48 5.40 -24.29
CA ASN A 124 -17.36 6.16 -24.82
C ASN A 124 -16.00 5.48 -24.54
N SER A 125 -15.99 4.59 -23.53
CA SER A 125 -14.84 3.73 -23.24
C SER A 125 -15.32 2.34 -22.83
N VAL A 126 -14.83 1.33 -23.53
CA VAL A 126 -15.14 -0.08 -23.33
C VAL A 126 -13.85 -0.81 -22.97
N ALA A 127 -13.87 -1.61 -21.92
CA ALA A 127 -12.73 -2.43 -21.54
C ALA A 127 -12.50 -3.54 -22.57
N MET A 128 -11.33 -3.51 -23.21
CA MET A 128 -10.90 -4.51 -24.19
C MET A 128 -10.23 -5.69 -23.48
N ASP A 129 -10.43 -6.88 -23.99
CA ASP A 129 -9.93 -8.09 -23.39
C ASP A 129 -8.48 -8.37 -23.83
N PRO A 130 -7.52 -8.46 -22.88
CA PRO A 130 -6.12 -8.70 -23.21
C PRO A 130 -5.84 -10.07 -23.85
N LEU A 131 -6.81 -11.00 -23.83
CA LEU A 131 -6.69 -12.32 -24.48
C LEU A 131 -7.32 -12.33 -25.88
N SER A 132 -7.96 -11.25 -26.29
CA SER A 132 -8.50 -11.08 -27.64
C SER A 132 -7.43 -10.56 -28.60
N PRO A 133 -7.70 -10.45 -29.93
CA PRO A 133 -6.79 -9.81 -30.88
C PRO A 133 -6.49 -8.33 -30.59
N TYR A 134 -7.19 -7.71 -29.66
CA TYR A 134 -6.85 -6.38 -29.14
C TYR A 134 -5.40 -6.31 -28.63
N ARG A 135 -4.88 -7.41 -28.07
CA ARG A 135 -3.48 -7.51 -27.61
C ARG A 135 -2.48 -7.11 -28.72
N ASP A 136 -2.67 -7.64 -29.94
CA ASP A 136 -1.76 -7.37 -31.05
C ASP A 136 -1.97 -5.96 -31.62
N TYR A 137 -3.22 -5.50 -31.66
CA TYR A 137 -3.57 -4.14 -32.02
C TYR A 137 -2.88 -3.13 -31.09
N PHE A 138 -3.02 -3.30 -29.78
CA PHE A 138 -2.41 -2.40 -28.79
C PHE A 138 -0.87 -2.45 -28.84
N ALA A 139 -0.28 -3.64 -29.00
CA ALA A 139 1.16 -3.80 -29.20
C ALA A 139 1.66 -3.05 -30.44
N SER A 140 0.82 -2.92 -31.49
CA SER A 140 1.18 -2.14 -32.68
C SER A 140 1.23 -0.64 -32.40
N ILE A 141 0.34 -0.11 -31.56
CA ILE A 141 0.36 1.28 -31.08
C ILE A 141 1.64 1.54 -30.27
N VAL A 142 1.98 0.62 -29.36
CA VAL A 142 3.21 0.72 -28.55
C VAL A 142 4.45 0.80 -29.45
N ARG A 143 4.56 -0.09 -30.45
CA ARG A 143 5.66 -0.07 -31.42
C ARG A 143 5.70 1.21 -32.24
N GLU A 144 4.54 1.70 -32.68
CA GLU A 144 4.45 2.95 -33.43
C GLU A 144 5.08 4.11 -32.66
N ILE A 145 4.74 4.26 -31.36
CA ILE A 145 5.33 5.30 -30.52
C ILE A 145 6.81 5.04 -30.30
N ALA A 146 7.20 3.78 -29.99
CA ALA A 146 8.58 3.42 -29.73
C ALA A 146 9.51 3.70 -30.93
N ASP A 147 9.01 3.56 -32.14
CA ASP A 147 9.81 3.71 -33.37
C ASP A 147 9.78 5.15 -33.95
N LYS A 148 8.71 5.92 -33.71
CA LYS A 148 8.53 7.27 -34.27
C LYS A 148 8.93 8.40 -33.34
N TYR A 149 8.97 8.18 -32.01
CA TYR A 149 9.13 9.24 -31.01
C TYR A 149 10.32 8.98 -30.06
N GLU A 150 11.03 10.05 -29.72
CA GLU A 150 12.16 10.04 -28.80
C GLU A 150 11.66 10.16 -27.33
N VAL A 151 10.76 9.25 -26.91
CA VAL A 151 10.31 9.19 -25.52
C VAL A 151 11.38 8.54 -24.62
N ASP A 152 11.49 9.01 -23.37
CA ASP A 152 12.41 8.46 -22.36
C ASP A 152 11.82 7.27 -21.61
N GLY A 153 10.53 7.00 -21.78
CA GLY A 153 9.88 5.86 -21.15
C GLY A 153 8.43 5.64 -21.55
N PHE A 154 7.84 4.59 -21.01
CA PHE A 154 6.44 4.21 -21.19
C PHE A 154 5.78 3.95 -19.85
N TYR A 155 4.59 4.50 -19.68
CA TYR A 155 3.68 4.19 -18.59
C TYR A 155 2.42 3.55 -19.13
N PHE A 156 2.17 2.30 -18.74
CA PHE A 156 0.97 1.55 -19.07
C PHE A 156 -0.03 1.62 -17.92
N ASP A 157 -1.13 2.32 -18.16
CA ASP A 157 -2.23 2.44 -17.21
C ASP A 157 -3.21 1.29 -17.37
N GLU A 158 -3.65 0.73 -16.24
CA GLU A 158 -4.61 -0.37 -16.14
C GLU A 158 -4.35 -1.57 -17.08
N PRO A 159 -3.11 -2.11 -17.23
CA PRO A 159 -2.88 -3.30 -18.04
C PRO A 159 -3.36 -4.55 -17.30
N SER A 160 -4.69 -4.71 -17.17
CA SER A 160 -5.34 -5.65 -16.26
C SER A 160 -6.73 -6.05 -16.75
N PHE A 161 -7.38 -6.98 -16.08
CA PHE A 161 -8.83 -7.14 -16.23
C PHE A 161 -9.57 -6.07 -15.42
N GLN A 162 -10.71 -5.60 -15.91
CA GLN A 162 -11.57 -4.68 -15.15
C GLN A 162 -12.64 -5.39 -14.30
N SER A 163 -12.79 -6.70 -14.51
CA SER A 163 -13.71 -7.57 -13.76
C SER A 163 -13.40 -9.05 -14.07
N TRP A 164 -14.24 -9.95 -13.58
CA TRP A 164 -14.25 -11.34 -14.02
C TRP A 164 -14.67 -11.40 -15.49
N SER A 165 -13.70 -11.36 -16.41
CA SER A 165 -14.04 -11.43 -17.84
C SER A 165 -14.49 -12.83 -18.22
N ALA A 166 -15.74 -12.95 -18.69
CA ALA A 166 -16.31 -14.14 -19.31
C ALA A 166 -16.39 -13.98 -20.83
N SER A 167 -15.49 -13.25 -21.45
CA SER A 167 -15.41 -13.11 -22.91
C SER A 167 -15.17 -14.46 -23.57
N ARG A 168 -15.47 -14.54 -24.87
CA ARG A 168 -15.18 -15.77 -25.65
C ARG A 168 -13.67 -16.06 -25.70
N ALA A 169 -12.83 -15.04 -25.67
CA ALA A 169 -11.38 -15.20 -25.64
C ALA A 169 -10.95 -15.89 -24.34
N CYS A 170 -11.40 -15.36 -23.18
CA CYS A 170 -11.15 -15.98 -21.88
C CYS A 170 -11.68 -17.41 -21.79
N GLN A 171 -12.93 -17.66 -22.24
CA GLN A 171 -13.52 -19.00 -22.20
C GLN A 171 -12.68 -20.02 -22.99
N ARG A 172 -12.29 -19.67 -24.22
CA ARG A 172 -11.48 -20.57 -25.07
C ARG A 172 -10.08 -20.79 -24.52
N ALA A 173 -9.44 -19.74 -24.01
CA ALA A 173 -8.08 -19.84 -23.47
C ALA A 173 -8.07 -20.74 -22.23
N PHE A 174 -8.99 -20.55 -21.30
CA PHE A 174 -9.09 -21.36 -20.09
C PHE A 174 -9.45 -22.81 -20.40
N GLU A 175 -10.44 -23.05 -21.27
CA GLU A 175 -10.82 -24.39 -21.69
C GLU A 175 -9.68 -25.12 -22.40
N THR A 176 -8.90 -24.40 -23.21
CA THR A 176 -7.75 -24.98 -23.92
C THR A 176 -6.66 -25.43 -22.94
N GLU A 177 -6.41 -24.66 -21.89
CA GLU A 177 -5.32 -24.91 -20.93
C GLU A 177 -5.71 -25.96 -19.88
N TYR A 178 -6.94 -25.88 -19.35
CA TYR A 178 -7.39 -26.73 -18.23
C TYR A 178 -8.36 -27.85 -18.62
N GLY A 179 -8.92 -27.81 -19.82
CA GLY A 179 -9.96 -28.77 -20.25
C GLY A 179 -11.29 -28.58 -19.48
N LEU A 180 -11.49 -27.48 -18.83
CA LEU A 180 -12.64 -27.14 -17.97
C LEU A 180 -13.35 -25.89 -18.50
N PRO A 181 -14.68 -25.77 -18.32
CA PRO A 181 -15.35 -24.50 -18.61
C PRO A 181 -14.87 -23.40 -17.67
N LEU A 182 -14.82 -22.16 -18.17
CA LEU A 182 -14.45 -21.00 -17.36
C LEU A 182 -15.48 -20.82 -16.23
N PRO A 183 -15.05 -20.73 -14.96
CA PRO A 183 -15.95 -20.45 -13.83
C PRO A 183 -16.62 -19.08 -13.96
N ILE A 184 -17.94 -19.03 -13.77
CA ILE A 184 -18.74 -17.81 -13.81
C ILE A 184 -19.36 -17.43 -12.46
N GLU A 185 -19.18 -18.27 -11.45
CA GLU A 185 -19.61 -18.08 -10.06
C GLU A 185 -18.41 -18.11 -9.13
N GLU A 186 -18.45 -17.30 -8.08
CA GLU A 186 -17.39 -17.21 -7.08
C GLU A 186 -17.51 -18.36 -6.08
N LEU A 187 -17.01 -19.52 -6.44
CA LEU A 187 -17.01 -20.73 -5.61
C LEU A 187 -15.62 -20.95 -5.00
N TRP A 188 -15.34 -20.27 -3.90
CA TRP A 188 -14.01 -20.21 -3.28
C TRP A 188 -13.39 -21.56 -2.90
N ASP A 189 -14.19 -22.56 -2.60
CA ASP A 189 -13.74 -23.93 -2.29
C ASP A 189 -13.66 -24.84 -3.52
N ASP A 190 -14.03 -24.35 -4.71
CA ASP A 190 -13.95 -25.11 -5.97
C ASP A 190 -12.54 -25.04 -6.57
N PRO A 191 -11.85 -26.18 -6.79
CA PRO A 191 -10.54 -26.23 -7.42
C PRO A 191 -10.48 -25.56 -8.80
N ALA A 192 -11.56 -25.60 -9.59
CA ALA A 192 -11.62 -24.95 -10.89
C ALA A 192 -11.62 -23.43 -10.75
N PHE A 193 -12.33 -22.90 -9.75
CA PHE A 193 -12.29 -21.46 -9.44
C PHE A 193 -10.92 -21.03 -8.94
N GLN A 194 -10.26 -21.81 -8.10
CA GLN A 194 -8.89 -21.54 -7.64
C GLN A 194 -7.88 -21.55 -8.80
N ALA A 195 -8.02 -22.48 -9.74
CA ALA A 195 -7.20 -22.51 -10.96
C ALA A 195 -7.45 -21.28 -11.82
N PHE A 196 -8.71 -20.84 -11.96
CA PHE A 196 -9.09 -19.64 -12.70
C PHE A 196 -8.47 -18.36 -12.10
N LEU A 197 -8.45 -18.21 -10.77
CA LEU A 197 -7.79 -17.09 -10.12
C LEU A 197 -6.31 -17.02 -10.49
N SER A 198 -5.59 -18.11 -10.33
CA SER A 198 -4.15 -18.19 -10.63
C SER A 198 -3.86 -17.96 -12.11
N TRP A 199 -4.68 -18.53 -12.99
CA TRP A 199 -4.58 -18.36 -14.43
C TRP A 199 -4.73 -16.89 -14.87
N ARG A 200 -5.65 -16.16 -14.28
CA ARG A 200 -5.85 -14.72 -14.60
C ARG A 200 -4.59 -13.91 -14.31
N TYR A 201 -3.96 -14.10 -13.17
CA TYR A 201 -2.68 -13.44 -12.81
C TYR A 201 -1.58 -13.76 -13.83
N GLN A 202 -1.47 -15.04 -14.23
CA GLN A 202 -0.51 -15.45 -15.25
C GLN A 202 -0.77 -14.76 -16.59
N GLN A 203 -2.02 -14.68 -17.05
CA GLN A 203 -2.36 -14.05 -18.32
C GLN A 203 -2.02 -12.55 -18.34
N ILE A 204 -2.24 -11.85 -17.23
CA ILE A 204 -1.86 -10.44 -17.11
C ILE A 204 -0.34 -10.27 -17.06
N ALA A 205 0.38 -11.12 -16.33
CA ALA A 205 1.86 -11.09 -16.31
C ALA A 205 2.45 -11.29 -17.70
N GLU A 206 1.95 -12.26 -18.48
CA GLU A 206 2.36 -12.51 -19.86
C GLU A 206 2.09 -11.31 -20.78
N TRP A 207 0.95 -10.65 -20.60
CA TRP A 207 0.63 -9.46 -21.37
C TRP A 207 1.57 -8.29 -21.03
N ARG A 208 1.80 -8.00 -19.75
CA ARG A 208 2.76 -6.98 -19.30
C ARG A 208 4.16 -7.23 -19.83
N HIS A 209 4.62 -8.49 -19.79
CA HIS A 209 5.91 -8.86 -20.37
C HIS A 209 5.97 -8.58 -21.89
N SER A 210 4.89 -8.84 -22.62
CA SER A 210 4.78 -8.50 -24.03
C SER A 210 4.83 -6.97 -24.26
N LEU A 211 4.10 -6.18 -23.45
CA LEU A 211 4.15 -4.71 -23.53
C LEU A 211 5.55 -4.17 -23.23
N TYR A 212 6.17 -4.68 -22.16
CA TYR A 212 7.56 -4.35 -21.83
C TYR A 212 8.50 -4.60 -23.01
N SER A 213 8.44 -5.77 -23.62
CA SER A 213 9.30 -6.17 -24.74
C SER A 213 9.10 -5.30 -25.99
N ASN A 214 7.89 -4.81 -26.23
CA ASN A 214 7.59 -3.91 -27.35
C ASN A 214 8.06 -2.47 -27.10
N ALA A 215 8.03 -2.01 -25.86
CA ALA A 215 8.35 -0.63 -25.47
C ALA A 215 9.84 -0.42 -25.14
N LYS A 216 10.50 -1.43 -24.51
CA LYS A 216 11.85 -1.31 -23.96
C LYS A 216 12.91 -1.04 -25.00
N ARG A 217 13.75 -0.06 -24.72
CA ARG A 217 15.05 0.22 -25.31
C ARG A 217 16.04 0.51 -24.18
N ASP A 218 17.34 0.51 -24.43
CA ASP A 218 18.36 0.56 -23.37
C ASP A 218 18.24 1.77 -22.45
N ASP A 219 17.85 2.90 -22.97
CA ASP A 219 17.77 4.19 -22.28
C ASP A 219 16.32 4.61 -21.90
N ARG A 220 15.35 3.72 -22.13
CA ARG A 220 13.93 3.96 -21.83
C ARG A 220 13.48 3.17 -20.63
N CYS A 221 12.81 3.80 -19.69
CA CYS A 221 12.11 3.07 -18.62
C CYS A 221 10.74 2.58 -19.09
N VAL A 222 10.28 1.50 -18.50
CA VAL A 222 8.93 0.98 -18.69
C VAL A 222 8.34 0.66 -17.33
N PHE A 223 7.15 1.18 -17.04
CA PHE A 223 6.44 0.85 -15.82
C PHE A 223 4.92 0.74 -16.06
N PHE A 224 4.28 0.12 -15.10
CA PHE A 224 2.87 -0.23 -15.15
C PHE A 224 2.17 0.33 -13.92
N GLN A 225 0.91 0.73 -14.08
CA GLN A 225 0.06 0.91 -12.92
C GLN A 225 -0.04 -0.41 -12.16
N GLY A 226 0.29 -0.39 -10.90
CA GLY A 226 0.12 -1.51 -9.99
C GLY A 226 -1.09 -1.29 -9.09
N ALA A 227 -1.90 -2.33 -8.92
CA ALA A 227 -2.98 -2.31 -7.95
C ALA A 227 -2.42 -2.35 -6.53
N PHE A 228 -2.95 -1.49 -5.67
CA PHE A 228 -2.48 -1.34 -4.31
C PHE A 228 -2.78 -2.60 -3.46
N PRO A 229 -1.76 -3.34 -2.98
CA PRO A 229 -1.96 -4.67 -2.40
C PRO A 229 -2.64 -4.65 -1.03
N LEU A 230 -2.58 -3.55 -0.30
CA LEU A 230 -3.23 -3.42 1.00
C LEU A 230 -4.68 -2.90 0.91
N GLY A 231 -5.24 -2.82 -0.28
CA GLY A 231 -6.63 -2.59 -0.58
C GLY A 231 -7.30 -1.40 0.12
N VAL A 232 -8.43 -0.99 -0.39
CA VAL A 232 -9.35 -0.12 0.36
C VAL A 232 -10.00 -0.97 1.46
N LEU A 233 -9.95 -0.53 2.71
CA LEU A 233 -10.76 -1.15 3.76
C LEU A 233 -12.19 -1.26 3.27
N ARG A 234 -12.82 -2.41 3.50
CA ARG A 234 -14.25 -2.59 3.23
C ARG A 234 -15.00 -1.35 3.73
N ALA A 235 -15.73 -0.70 2.83
CA ALA A 235 -16.64 0.36 3.18
C ALA A 235 -17.80 -0.10 4.13
N GLU A 236 -17.70 -1.30 4.67
CA GLU A 236 -18.68 -1.92 5.58
C GLU A 236 -18.40 -1.63 7.05
N ALA A 237 -17.21 -1.23 7.44
CA ALA A 237 -17.04 -0.52 8.68
C ALA A 237 -17.68 0.86 8.53
N ALA A 238 -19.02 0.89 8.54
CA ALA A 238 -19.73 2.16 8.64
C ALA A 238 -19.22 2.81 9.92
N PRO A 239 -18.61 4.00 9.84
CA PRO A 239 -18.27 4.69 11.06
C PRO A 239 -19.55 4.87 11.86
N ILE A 240 -19.50 4.54 13.14
CA ILE A 240 -20.56 4.84 14.12
C ILE A 240 -20.99 6.32 14.04
N SER A 241 -20.21 7.16 13.38
CA SER A 241 -20.35 8.61 13.26
C SER A 241 -21.37 9.11 12.22
N GLY A 242 -22.09 8.27 11.49
CA GLY A 242 -23.12 8.76 10.54
C GLY A 242 -22.58 9.62 9.38
N ALA A 243 -21.28 9.58 9.09
CA ALA A 243 -20.73 10.25 7.92
C ALA A 243 -21.40 9.71 6.65
N PRO A 244 -21.72 10.54 5.66
CA PRO A 244 -22.29 10.07 4.42
C PRO A 244 -21.32 9.05 3.82
N ARG A 245 -21.84 7.86 3.50
CA ARG A 245 -21.08 6.85 2.73
C ARG A 245 -20.63 7.56 1.45
N LEU A 246 -19.34 7.57 1.19
CA LEU A 246 -18.88 7.87 -0.16
C LEU A 246 -19.71 7.01 -1.12
N PRO A 247 -20.21 7.57 -2.23
CA PRO A 247 -20.97 6.79 -3.19
C PRO A 247 -20.20 5.52 -3.48
N SER A 248 -20.92 4.43 -3.62
CA SER A 248 -20.39 3.11 -3.96
C SER A 248 -19.80 3.08 -5.39
N TYR A 249 -19.11 4.17 -5.77
CA TYR A 249 -18.52 4.37 -7.08
C TYR A 249 -17.74 3.15 -7.57
N TYR A 250 -16.89 2.60 -6.70
CA TYR A 250 -16.16 1.38 -7.04
C TYR A 250 -17.04 0.13 -7.03
N ARG A 251 -18.00 0.05 -6.09
CA ARG A 251 -18.94 -1.08 -6.02
C ARG A 251 -19.88 -1.12 -7.24
N GLU A 252 -20.42 0.02 -7.65
CA GLU A 252 -21.31 0.13 -8.79
C GLU A 252 -20.55 -0.02 -10.11
N ARG A 253 -19.32 0.53 -10.17
CA ARG A 253 -18.50 0.53 -11.36
C ARG A 253 -17.92 -0.83 -11.68
N PHE A 254 -17.38 -1.56 -10.70
CA PHE A 254 -16.65 -2.80 -10.92
C PHE A 254 -17.44 -4.05 -10.56
N GLY A 255 -18.58 -3.94 -9.91
CA GLY A 255 -19.47 -5.06 -9.57
C GLY A 255 -18.86 -6.09 -8.62
N VAL A 256 -17.74 -5.78 -8.03
CA VAL A 256 -16.98 -6.62 -7.11
C VAL A 256 -16.77 -5.88 -5.82
N SER A 257 -16.86 -6.57 -4.75
CA SER A 257 -16.79 -5.98 -3.46
C SER A 257 -15.37 -5.86 -3.04
N TRP A 258 -14.31 -5.68 -3.41
CA TRP A 258 -13.32 -5.68 -2.52
C TRP A 258 -11.89 -5.59 -2.69
N HIS A 259 -11.19 -6.34 -3.40
CA HIS A 259 -9.74 -6.34 -3.50
C HIS A 259 -9.41 -6.00 -4.95
N VAL A 260 -9.05 -4.77 -5.19
CA VAL A 260 -8.69 -4.31 -6.54
C VAL A 260 -7.68 -5.25 -7.19
N PRO A 261 -6.59 -5.70 -6.50
CA PRO A 261 -5.68 -6.68 -7.06
C PRO A 261 -6.36 -7.95 -7.58
N LEU A 262 -7.25 -8.54 -6.82
CA LEU A 262 -7.93 -9.76 -7.23
C LEU A 262 -8.89 -9.54 -8.40
N ALA A 263 -9.72 -8.49 -8.34
CA ALA A 263 -10.67 -8.17 -9.39
C ALA A 263 -9.98 -7.93 -10.74
N HIS A 264 -8.83 -7.27 -10.69
CA HIS A 264 -8.05 -6.90 -11.85
C HIS A 264 -7.01 -7.95 -12.26
N ALA A 265 -6.80 -8.99 -11.45
CA ALA A 265 -5.70 -9.95 -11.56
C ALA A 265 -4.34 -9.24 -11.63
N ASP A 266 -4.17 -8.25 -10.76
CA ASP A 266 -2.98 -7.40 -10.69
C ASP A 266 -2.18 -7.74 -9.44
N ASP A 267 -1.08 -8.47 -9.63
CA ASP A 267 -0.10 -8.76 -8.59
C ASP A 267 1.04 -7.74 -8.68
N LEU A 268 1.17 -6.91 -7.63
CA LEU A 268 2.20 -5.88 -7.58
C LEU A 268 3.62 -6.48 -7.61
N ALA A 269 3.83 -7.68 -7.05
CA ALA A 269 5.14 -8.33 -7.10
C ALA A 269 5.52 -8.72 -8.54
N GLN A 270 4.59 -9.31 -9.31
CA GLN A 270 4.81 -9.61 -10.73
C GLN A 270 4.99 -8.33 -11.55
N THR A 271 4.24 -7.26 -11.21
CA THR A 271 4.40 -5.94 -11.84
C THR A 271 5.78 -5.37 -11.57
N ALA A 272 6.26 -5.47 -10.32
CA ALA A 272 7.59 -5.03 -9.92
C ALA A 272 8.71 -5.84 -10.59
N GLU A 273 8.52 -7.12 -10.84
CA GLU A 273 9.49 -7.95 -11.56
C GLU A 273 9.66 -7.50 -13.02
N THR A 274 8.55 -7.15 -13.69
CA THR A 274 8.54 -6.79 -15.11
C THR A 274 8.99 -5.34 -15.33
N GLY A 275 8.49 -4.37 -14.54
CA GLY A 275 8.77 -2.94 -14.72
C GLY A 275 10.15 -2.50 -14.24
N ASP A 276 10.66 -1.38 -14.76
CA ASP A 276 11.88 -0.72 -14.28
C ASP A 276 11.64 0.14 -13.04
N ILE A 277 10.42 0.66 -12.89
CA ILE A 277 9.92 1.46 -11.76
C ILE A 277 8.70 0.74 -11.19
N VAL A 278 8.57 0.71 -9.87
CA VAL A 278 7.35 0.26 -9.21
C VAL A 278 6.43 1.45 -9.01
N HIS A 279 5.31 1.45 -9.72
CA HIS A 279 4.37 2.57 -9.71
C HIS A 279 3.04 2.17 -9.12
N MET A 280 2.43 3.09 -8.39
CA MET A 280 1.08 2.97 -7.86
C MET A 280 0.38 4.32 -7.72
N GLU A 281 -0.92 4.26 -7.58
CA GLU A 281 -1.76 5.43 -7.34
C GLU A 281 -2.29 5.42 -5.90
N LEU A 282 -2.08 6.53 -5.18
CA LEU A 282 -2.59 6.73 -3.84
C LEU A 282 -3.46 7.98 -3.78
N TYR A 283 -4.76 7.79 -3.88
CA TYR A 283 -5.75 8.88 -3.83
C TYR A 283 -6.49 8.86 -2.50
N ARG A 284 -6.03 9.64 -1.52
CA ARG A 284 -6.65 9.68 -0.20
C ARG A 284 -8.16 9.95 -0.25
N ALA A 285 -8.56 10.96 -0.99
CA ALA A 285 -9.96 11.33 -1.08
C ALA A 285 -10.84 10.26 -1.72
N SER A 286 -10.28 9.48 -2.64
CA SER A 286 -10.98 8.36 -3.29
C SER A 286 -11.04 7.11 -2.41
N ILE A 287 -10.01 6.88 -1.60
CA ILE A 287 -9.88 5.67 -0.78
C ILE A 287 -10.33 5.86 0.68
N GLY A 288 -10.52 7.09 1.14
CA GLY A 288 -10.98 7.38 2.49
C GLY A 288 -9.99 7.01 3.61
N GLU A 289 -8.71 6.82 3.25
CA GLU A 289 -7.69 6.41 4.19
C GLU A 289 -7.01 7.60 4.88
N PRO A 290 -6.53 7.46 6.12
CA PRO A 290 -5.79 8.51 6.80
C PRO A 290 -4.41 8.73 6.17
N LEU A 291 -3.80 9.92 6.34
CA LEU A 291 -2.52 10.27 5.70
C LEU A 291 -1.36 9.33 6.08
N TRP A 292 -1.27 8.91 7.33
CA TRP A 292 -0.22 7.97 7.77
C TRP A 292 -0.24 6.65 6.97
N TRP A 293 -1.36 6.35 6.30
CA TRP A 293 -1.50 5.17 5.46
C TRP A 293 -0.58 5.19 4.24
N TYR A 294 -0.27 6.36 3.70
CA TYR A 294 0.72 6.47 2.61
C TYR A 294 2.07 5.86 3.01
N GLY A 295 2.58 6.22 4.20
CA GLY A 295 3.83 5.66 4.70
C GLY A 295 3.77 4.16 4.93
N VAL A 296 2.67 3.64 5.48
CA VAL A 296 2.47 2.19 5.68
C VAL A 296 2.42 1.46 4.35
N ALA A 297 1.70 1.99 3.37
CA ALA A 297 1.64 1.46 2.02
C ALA A 297 3.03 1.35 1.38
N MET A 298 3.80 2.41 1.47
CA MET A 298 5.14 2.46 0.90
C MET A 298 6.09 1.45 1.53
N ARG A 299 5.97 1.10 2.80
CA ARG A 299 6.80 0.07 3.45
C ARG A 299 6.63 -1.30 2.79
N LEU A 300 5.39 -1.68 2.43
CA LEU A 300 5.17 -2.90 1.66
C LEU A 300 5.70 -2.78 0.24
N VAL A 301 5.47 -1.65 -0.40
CA VAL A 301 5.95 -1.43 -1.77
C VAL A 301 7.48 -1.49 -1.84
N GLN A 302 8.18 -0.95 -0.85
CA GLN A 302 9.65 -1.04 -0.77
C GLN A 302 10.15 -2.49 -0.66
N SER A 303 9.47 -3.33 0.12
CA SER A 303 9.77 -4.76 0.20
C SER A 303 9.61 -5.45 -1.16
N ILE A 304 8.51 -5.15 -1.85
CA ILE A 304 8.19 -5.70 -3.18
C ILE A 304 9.15 -5.16 -4.25
N ALA A 305 9.51 -3.88 -4.17
CA ALA A 305 10.35 -3.20 -5.16
C ALA A 305 11.80 -3.71 -5.20
N LYS A 306 12.29 -4.30 -4.11
CA LYS A 306 13.66 -4.87 -4.02
C LYS A 306 14.75 -3.92 -4.52
N GLY A 307 14.65 -2.65 -4.10
CA GLY A 307 15.61 -1.59 -4.44
C GLY A 307 15.34 -0.86 -5.77
N LYS A 308 14.34 -1.24 -6.54
CA LYS A 308 13.89 -0.43 -7.68
C LYS A 308 13.27 0.87 -7.18
N GLN A 309 13.34 1.90 -8.02
CA GLN A 309 12.66 3.18 -7.77
C GLN A 309 11.16 3.00 -7.64
N THR A 310 10.57 3.71 -6.70
CA THR A 310 9.12 3.75 -6.52
C THR A 310 8.57 5.13 -6.88
N LEU A 311 7.49 5.15 -7.65
CA LEU A 311 6.84 6.37 -8.11
C LEU A 311 5.36 6.31 -7.70
N VAL A 312 4.90 7.34 -7.01
CA VAL A 312 3.51 7.40 -6.54
C VAL A 312 2.78 8.53 -7.21
N LEU A 313 1.70 8.19 -7.91
CA LEU A 313 0.75 9.19 -8.40
C LEU A 313 -0.15 9.62 -7.25
N SER A 314 -0.11 10.91 -6.96
CA SER A 314 -0.97 11.58 -6.00
C SER A 314 -1.81 12.64 -6.69
N MET A 315 -3.03 12.83 -6.21
CA MET A 315 -3.88 13.91 -6.70
C MET A 315 -3.61 15.20 -5.93
N MET A 316 -3.55 16.31 -6.67
CA MET A 316 -3.61 17.64 -6.05
C MET A 316 -5.05 18.11 -5.85
N ALA A 317 -6.03 17.45 -6.45
CA ALA A 317 -7.44 17.84 -6.40
C ALA A 317 -8.17 17.22 -5.19
N GLN A 318 -9.06 18.02 -4.62
CA GLN A 318 -9.97 17.58 -3.54
C GLN A 318 -11.13 16.80 -4.14
N SER A 319 -11.01 15.49 -4.22
CA SER A 319 -12.10 14.64 -4.74
C SER A 319 -13.42 14.89 -3.98
N PRO A 320 -14.58 14.95 -4.66
CA PRO A 320 -14.78 14.69 -6.08
C PRO A 320 -14.65 15.92 -7.00
N PHE A 321 -13.93 16.95 -6.59
CA PHE A 321 -13.84 18.23 -7.28
C PHE A 321 -12.49 18.36 -7.99
N ASP A 322 -12.41 18.01 -9.27
CA ASP A 322 -11.15 17.91 -10.02
C ASP A 322 -10.42 19.25 -10.20
N LEU A 323 -11.11 20.37 -10.09
CA LEU A 323 -10.54 21.73 -10.23
C LEU A 323 -10.33 22.45 -8.89
N TYR A 324 -10.60 21.82 -7.76
CA TYR A 324 -10.38 22.39 -6.44
C TYR A 324 -9.19 21.71 -5.77
N GLY A 325 -8.14 22.48 -5.49
CA GLY A 325 -6.88 21.95 -4.95
C GLY A 325 -6.98 21.49 -3.49
N LEU A 326 -6.09 20.58 -3.11
CA LEU A 326 -5.88 20.20 -1.71
C LEU A 326 -5.41 21.40 -0.89
N GLY A 327 -5.75 21.40 0.39
CA GLY A 327 -5.18 22.37 1.33
C GLY A 327 -3.67 22.15 1.53
N GLU A 328 -2.93 23.24 1.79
CA GLU A 328 -1.47 23.21 1.98
C GLU A 328 -1.05 22.15 3.01
N ALA A 329 -1.71 22.10 4.17
CA ALA A 329 -1.36 21.16 5.23
C ALA A 329 -1.49 19.69 4.76
N GLU A 330 -2.54 19.37 4.04
CA GLU A 330 -2.76 18.02 3.52
C GLU A 330 -1.72 17.65 2.46
N LEU A 331 -1.42 18.55 1.54
CA LEU A 331 -0.41 18.35 0.50
C LEU A 331 1.00 18.18 1.09
N ARG A 332 1.39 19.01 2.08
CA ARG A 332 2.67 18.89 2.78
C ARG A 332 2.81 17.56 3.51
N LEU A 333 1.79 17.14 4.24
CA LEU A 333 1.84 15.87 4.99
C LEU A 333 1.86 14.65 4.08
N SER A 334 1.04 14.63 3.02
CA SER A 334 1.02 13.50 2.08
C SER A 334 2.35 13.35 1.37
N THR A 335 2.95 14.45 0.91
CA THR A 335 4.28 14.41 0.28
C THR A 335 5.38 14.05 1.28
N ALA A 336 5.31 14.52 2.52
CA ALA A 336 6.25 14.15 3.58
C ALA A 336 6.21 12.64 3.88
N GLU A 337 5.01 12.05 3.97
CA GLU A 337 4.86 10.59 4.14
C GLU A 337 5.48 9.82 2.97
N LEU A 338 5.29 10.27 1.74
CA LEU A 338 5.88 9.63 0.57
C LEU A 338 7.41 9.72 0.59
N LEU A 339 7.98 10.93 0.79
CA LEU A 339 9.42 11.15 0.82
C LEU A 339 10.09 10.42 2.00
N ALA A 340 9.45 10.42 3.18
CA ALA A 340 9.95 9.71 4.36
C ALA A 340 9.96 8.18 4.18
N ASN A 341 9.18 7.65 3.24
CA ASN A 341 9.08 6.22 2.94
C ASN A 341 9.57 5.87 1.51
N GLN A 342 10.56 6.60 1.01
CA GLN A 342 11.33 6.29 -0.22
C GLN A 342 10.52 6.35 -1.53
N ALA A 343 9.47 7.15 -1.61
CA ALA A 343 8.75 7.37 -2.85
C ALA A 343 9.25 8.60 -3.62
N SER A 344 9.20 8.53 -4.92
CA SER A 344 9.21 9.66 -5.84
C SER A 344 7.79 10.15 -6.11
N LEU A 345 7.67 11.39 -6.53
CA LEU A 345 6.40 12.11 -6.63
C LEU A 345 5.92 12.21 -8.08
N LEU A 346 4.66 11.89 -8.31
CA LEU A 346 3.96 12.15 -9.56
C LEU A 346 2.61 12.81 -9.22
N PHE A 347 2.32 13.98 -9.82
CA PHE A 347 1.04 14.65 -9.65
C PHE A 347 0.25 14.69 -10.94
N ALA A 348 -1.05 14.39 -10.85
CA ALA A 348 -1.95 14.44 -11.99
C ALA A 348 -2.40 15.86 -12.30
N ARG A 349 -2.24 16.27 -13.57
CA ARG A 349 -2.75 17.54 -14.10
C ARG A 349 -3.88 17.25 -15.11
N TYR A 350 -5.07 16.96 -14.57
CA TYR A 350 -6.24 16.52 -15.35
C TYR A 350 -6.76 17.55 -16.34
N TYR A 351 -6.60 18.83 -16.03
CA TYR A 351 -7.05 19.97 -16.85
C TYR A 351 -5.85 20.89 -17.09
N PRO A 352 -4.93 20.50 -17.99
CA PRO A 352 -3.63 21.17 -18.08
C PRO A 352 -3.71 22.65 -18.47
N ASP A 353 -4.78 23.10 -19.11
CA ASP A 353 -5.06 24.49 -19.49
C ASP A 353 -6.04 25.23 -18.57
N GLN A 354 -6.60 24.58 -17.53
CA GLN A 354 -7.63 25.13 -16.64
C GLN A 354 -7.32 24.81 -15.17
N VAL A 355 -6.09 25.00 -14.74
CA VAL A 355 -5.67 24.65 -13.39
C VAL A 355 -5.97 25.75 -12.36
N ASP A 356 -6.17 25.37 -11.11
CA ASP A 356 -6.01 26.26 -9.97
C ASP A 356 -4.51 26.56 -9.77
N GLN A 357 -4.05 27.71 -10.25
CA GLN A 357 -2.64 28.06 -10.22
C GLN A 357 -2.09 28.10 -8.81
N ALA A 358 -2.85 28.60 -7.83
CA ALA A 358 -2.39 28.68 -6.44
C ALA A 358 -2.14 27.29 -5.84
N ALA A 359 -2.96 26.30 -6.21
CA ALA A 359 -2.76 24.92 -5.80
C ALA A 359 -1.54 24.28 -6.50
N TRP A 360 -1.31 24.58 -7.78
CA TRP A 360 -0.13 24.11 -8.50
C TRP A 360 1.17 24.76 -8.00
N ASP A 361 1.16 26.02 -7.60
CA ASP A 361 2.31 26.66 -6.95
C ASP A 361 2.71 25.90 -5.68
N GLN A 362 1.75 25.41 -4.90
CA GLN A 362 2.03 24.54 -3.73
C GLN A 362 2.64 23.19 -4.12
N VAL A 363 2.23 22.57 -5.24
CA VAL A 363 2.88 21.35 -5.76
C VAL A 363 4.33 21.63 -6.13
N TYR A 364 4.60 22.76 -6.76
CA TYR A 364 5.96 23.18 -7.14
C TYR A 364 6.84 23.45 -5.90
N ASP A 365 6.28 24.02 -4.83
CA ASP A 365 6.98 24.11 -3.54
C ASP A 365 7.36 22.73 -2.99
N ARG A 366 6.52 21.71 -3.15
CA ARG A 366 6.85 20.32 -2.75
C ARG A 366 7.93 19.71 -3.65
N PHE A 367 7.96 20.04 -4.93
CA PHE A 367 9.04 19.62 -5.82
C PHE A 367 10.38 20.30 -5.45
N ALA A 368 10.35 21.58 -5.11
CA ALA A 368 11.55 22.29 -4.64
C ALA A 368 12.09 21.67 -3.34
N GLU A 369 11.21 21.32 -2.39
CA GLU A 369 11.56 20.60 -1.16
C GLU A 369 12.17 19.22 -1.47
N ALA A 370 11.50 18.42 -2.31
CA ALA A 370 12.01 17.10 -2.71
C ALA A 370 13.37 17.18 -3.42
N LYS A 371 13.59 18.23 -4.25
CA LYS A 371 14.87 18.49 -4.91
C LYS A 371 15.97 18.83 -3.89
N ALA A 372 15.66 19.65 -2.90
CA ALA A 372 16.61 19.99 -1.84
C ALA A 372 16.97 18.78 -0.97
N LEU A 373 16.02 17.90 -0.72
CA LEU A 373 16.21 16.66 0.05
C LEU A 373 16.80 15.50 -0.77
N ALA A 374 16.84 15.58 -2.11
CA ALA A 374 17.25 14.49 -2.99
C ALA A 374 18.57 13.80 -2.59
N PRO A 375 19.64 14.50 -2.13
CA PRO A 375 20.89 13.87 -1.67
C PRO A 375 20.71 12.91 -0.48
N TYR A 376 19.60 13.01 0.25
CA TYR A 376 19.26 12.20 1.43
C TYR A 376 18.17 11.17 1.15
N LEU A 377 17.49 11.27 0.00
CA LEU A 377 16.34 10.41 -0.32
C LEU A 377 16.74 9.13 -1.06
N MET A 378 17.87 9.14 -1.75
CA MET A 378 18.29 8.06 -2.64
C MET A 378 19.31 7.13 -1.96
N ASN A 379 19.38 5.87 -2.45
CA ASN A 379 20.39 4.88 -2.02
C ASN A 379 20.46 4.69 -0.50
N ARG A 380 19.31 4.56 0.16
CA ARG A 380 19.20 4.37 1.60
C ARG A 380 18.51 3.05 1.92
N GLN A 381 18.87 2.45 3.03
CA GLN A 381 18.34 1.18 3.52
C GLN A 381 17.66 1.40 4.87
N SER A 382 16.49 0.78 5.08
CA SER A 382 15.78 0.81 6.36
C SER A 382 16.67 0.31 7.50
N ILE A 383 16.56 0.92 8.67
CA ILE A 383 17.14 0.39 9.91
C ILE A 383 16.15 -0.63 10.47
N PRO A 384 16.44 -1.93 10.38
CA PRO A 384 15.49 -2.98 10.76
C PRO A 384 15.37 -3.10 12.28
N TYR A 385 14.15 -3.22 12.80
CA TYR A 385 13.90 -3.59 14.18
C TYR A 385 12.77 -4.61 14.29
N VAL A 386 11.61 -4.35 13.68
CA VAL A 386 10.44 -5.22 13.65
C VAL A 386 9.98 -5.45 12.23
N ALA A 387 9.57 -6.67 11.91
CA ALA A 387 8.88 -6.99 10.67
C ALA A 387 7.38 -7.18 10.92
N LEU A 388 6.55 -6.66 10.01
CA LEU A 388 5.12 -6.92 9.93
C LEU A 388 4.89 -7.77 8.67
N LEU A 389 4.44 -9.01 8.84
CA LEU A 389 4.34 -9.96 7.73
C LEU A 389 3.05 -9.74 6.93
N TYR A 390 3.21 -9.47 5.63
CA TYR A 390 2.13 -9.50 4.66
C TYR A 390 2.08 -10.86 3.97
N SER A 391 0.91 -11.51 4.00
CA SER A 391 0.63 -12.74 3.26
C SER A 391 -0.32 -12.45 2.10
N GLY A 392 0.20 -12.42 0.87
CA GLY A 392 -0.60 -12.25 -0.34
C GLY A 392 -1.65 -13.36 -0.47
N THR A 393 -1.27 -14.60 -0.14
CA THR A 393 -2.21 -15.73 -0.16
C THR A 393 -3.39 -15.53 0.80
N THR A 394 -3.14 -14.99 2.01
CA THR A 394 -4.23 -14.68 2.94
C THR A 394 -5.12 -13.57 2.41
N ALA A 395 -4.51 -12.48 1.91
CA ALA A 395 -5.22 -11.36 1.33
C ALA A 395 -6.11 -11.79 0.15
N GLU A 396 -5.63 -12.67 -0.71
CA GLU A 396 -6.36 -13.15 -1.89
C GLU A 396 -7.41 -14.22 -1.58
N ARG A 397 -7.15 -15.11 -0.63
CA ARG A 397 -7.99 -16.31 -0.43
C ARG A 397 -8.85 -16.26 0.83
N PHE A 398 -8.59 -15.33 1.73
CA PHE A 398 -9.20 -15.33 3.06
C PHE A 398 -9.93 -14.03 3.41
N ASP A 399 -9.45 -12.88 2.98
CA ASP A 399 -10.00 -11.56 3.33
C ASP A 399 -11.42 -11.30 2.79
N TYR A 400 -11.93 -12.18 1.92
CA TYR A 400 -13.30 -12.11 1.39
C TYR A 400 -14.33 -12.88 2.20
N ARG A 401 -13.89 -13.75 3.07
CA ARG A 401 -14.80 -14.61 3.83
C ARG A 401 -15.65 -13.75 4.74
N GLU A 402 -16.95 -13.78 4.50
CA GLU A 402 -17.92 -13.01 5.27
C GLU A 402 -17.85 -13.38 6.76
N GLY A 403 -17.90 -12.37 7.63
CA GLY A 403 -17.84 -12.57 9.07
C GLY A 403 -16.45 -12.88 9.63
N LYS A 404 -15.38 -12.86 8.83
CA LYS A 404 -13.99 -13.02 9.29
C LYS A 404 -13.25 -11.68 9.37
N PRO A 405 -12.38 -11.48 10.38
CA PRO A 405 -11.52 -10.31 10.42
C PRO A 405 -10.50 -10.34 9.28
N SER A 406 -10.32 -9.20 8.65
CA SER A 406 -9.41 -9.04 7.53
C SER A 406 -7.94 -9.07 7.97
N HIS A 407 -7.10 -9.78 7.22
CA HIS A 407 -5.64 -9.71 7.35
C HIS A 407 -5.12 -8.29 7.10
N ILE A 408 -5.65 -7.63 6.06
CA ILE A 408 -5.31 -6.23 5.77
C ILE A 408 -5.71 -5.30 6.92
N GLY A 409 -6.89 -5.50 7.50
CA GLY A 409 -7.33 -4.75 8.68
C GLY A 409 -6.42 -4.95 9.89
N GLU A 410 -5.95 -6.19 10.11
CA GLU A 410 -4.97 -6.49 11.16
C GLU A 410 -3.64 -5.80 10.90
N ILE A 411 -3.10 -5.85 9.68
CA ILE A 411 -1.88 -5.11 9.30
C ILE A 411 -2.04 -3.62 9.59
N LYS A 412 -3.15 -3.00 9.18
CA LYS A 412 -3.43 -1.58 9.44
C LYS A 412 -3.45 -1.26 10.93
N GLY A 413 -4.11 -2.09 11.72
CA GLY A 413 -4.20 -1.89 13.17
C GLY A 413 -2.86 -2.03 13.89
N PHE A 414 -2.08 -3.05 13.55
CA PHE A 414 -0.72 -3.20 14.08
C PHE A 414 0.18 -2.05 13.62
N ALA A 415 0.17 -1.68 12.33
CA ALA A 415 0.95 -0.55 11.82
C ALA A 415 0.61 0.77 12.54
N LYS A 416 -0.69 1.06 12.73
CA LYS A 416 -1.16 2.22 13.50
C LYS A 416 -0.63 2.19 14.95
N ALA A 417 -0.61 1.02 15.59
CA ALA A 417 -0.08 0.87 16.95
C ALA A 417 1.43 1.16 16.99
N LEU A 418 2.20 0.60 16.04
CA LEU A 418 3.64 0.81 15.93
C LEU A 418 3.99 2.27 15.64
N LEU A 419 3.27 2.93 14.74
CA LEU A 419 3.43 4.36 14.46
C LEU A 419 3.16 5.19 15.72
N GLY A 420 2.06 4.94 16.41
CA GLY A 420 1.70 5.68 17.63
C GLY A 420 2.70 5.52 18.76
N GLU A 421 3.40 4.39 18.85
CA GLU A 421 4.49 4.14 19.80
C GLU A 421 5.89 4.44 19.24
N LYS A 422 6.01 4.97 18.02
CA LYS A 422 7.25 5.32 17.32
C LYS A 422 8.23 4.15 17.26
N ILE A 423 7.71 2.97 16.98
CA ILE A 423 8.50 1.75 16.82
C ILE A 423 8.85 1.60 15.33
N LEU A 424 10.14 1.45 15.03
CA LEU A 424 10.60 1.17 13.65
C LEU A 424 10.11 -0.19 13.19
N PHE A 425 9.51 -0.23 12.01
CA PHE A 425 9.08 -1.48 11.39
C PHE A 425 9.14 -1.40 9.87
N ASP A 426 9.39 -2.55 9.26
CA ASP A 426 9.18 -2.79 7.83
C ASP A 426 7.95 -3.69 7.64
N ILE A 427 7.33 -3.63 6.47
CA ILE A 427 6.38 -4.65 6.06
C ILE A 427 7.11 -5.57 5.07
N ILE A 428 7.13 -6.86 5.35
CA ILE A 428 7.80 -7.87 4.53
C ILE A 428 6.79 -8.88 4.01
N THR A 429 7.12 -9.52 2.89
CA THR A 429 6.32 -10.59 2.30
C THR A 429 6.83 -11.96 2.73
N GLU A 430 6.06 -13.03 2.46
CA GLU A 430 6.54 -14.40 2.69
C GLU A 430 7.81 -14.73 1.89
N ALA A 431 8.02 -14.10 0.73
CA ALA A 431 9.21 -14.28 -0.09
C ALA A 431 10.49 -13.73 0.57
N ASP A 432 10.35 -12.73 1.44
CA ASP A 432 11.48 -12.10 2.13
C ASP A 432 11.96 -12.90 3.36
N LEU A 433 11.15 -13.84 3.86
CA LEU A 433 11.45 -14.56 5.10
C LEU A 433 12.79 -15.31 5.06
N GLY A 434 13.14 -15.93 3.93
CA GLY A 434 14.40 -16.67 3.79
C GLY A 434 15.65 -15.80 3.81
N GLU A 435 15.53 -14.54 3.43
CA GLU A 435 16.68 -13.64 3.25
C GLU A 435 16.80 -12.61 4.38
N ARG A 436 15.69 -12.14 4.95
CA ARG A 436 15.65 -10.94 5.79
C ARG A 436 15.27 -11.19 7.25
N LEU A 437 14.78 -12.37 7.64
CA LEU A 437 14.34 -12.60 9.02
C LEU A 437 15.40 -12.27 10.09
N GLU A 438 16.68 -12.58 9.81
CA GLU A 438 17.77 -12.35 10.75
C GLU A 438 18.09 -10.86 10.97
N GLU A 439 17.58 -9.97 10.12
CA GLU A 439 17.71 -8.52 10.28
C GLU A 439 16.83 -7.99 11.44
N TYR A 440 15.75 -8.70 11.78
CA TYR A 440 14.73 -8.24 12.73
C TYR A 440 14.89 -8.86 14.11
N ARG A 441 14.38 -8.18 15.13
CA ARG A 441 14.29 -8.69 16.51
C ARG A 441 12.98 -9.43 16.75
N ALA A 442 11.91 -8.98 16.10
CA ALA A 442 10.61 -9.63 16.19
C ALA A 442 9.86 -9.55 14.87
N VAL A 443 8.99 -10.52 14.64
CA VAL A 443 8.05 -10.58 13.51
C VAL A 443 6.63 -10.64 14.03
N ILE A 444 5.78 -9.73 13.56
CA ILE A 444 4.34 -9.75 13.80
C ILE A 444 3.67 -10.46 12.63
N ILE A 445 2.80 -11.41 12.91
CA ILE A 445 2.07 -12.24 11.95
C ILE A 445 0.58 -11.94 12.10
N PRO A 446 0.08 -10.84 11.49
CA PRO A 446 -1.23 -10.27 11.78
C PRO A 446 -2.33 -11.04 11.05
N ASN A 447 -2.93 -12.01 11.70
CA ASN A 447 -3.94 -12.90 11.11
C ASN A 447 -3.55 -13.41 9.70
N ALA A 448 -2.26 -13.71 9.48
CA ALA A 448 -1.82 -14.35 8.25
C ALA A 448 -2.27 -15.81 8.27
N SER A 449 -3.55 -16.03 7.97
CA SER A 449 -4.24 -17.32 8.14
C SER A 449 -3.67 -18.39 7.22
N CYS A 450 -3.39 -18.04 5.95
CA CYS A 450 -2.81 -18.94 4.96
C CYS A 450 -1.30 -18.73 4.87
N LEU A 451 -0.53 -19.62 5.47
CA LEU A 451 0.94 -19.60 5.40
C LEU A 451 1.47 -20.89 4.78
N ALA A 452 2.48 -20.74 3.93
CA ALA A 452 3.21 -21.87 3.39
C ALA A 452 3.91 -22.69 4.48
N ALA A 453 4.10 -23.98 4.25
CA ALA A 453 4.83 -24.84 5.17
C ALA A 453 6.27 -24.36 5.39
N GLU A 454 6.91 -23.87 4.33
CA GLU A 454 8.24 -23.29 4.34
C GLU A 454 8.28 -22.01 5.19
N SER A 455 7.30 -21.11 5.04
CA SER A 455 7.18 -19.88 5.85
C SER A 455 7.03 -20.21 7.34
N LYS A 456 6.18 -21.18 7.68
CA LYS A 456 6.01 -21.67 9.04
C LYS A 456 7.33 -22.25 9.62
N ALA A 457 8.08 -22.98 8.81
CA ALA A 457 9.37 -23.56 9.22
C ALA A 457 10.42 -22.48 9.50
N LEU A 458 10.53 -21.46 8.60
CA LEU A 458 11.44 -20.33 8.79
C LEU A 458 11.11 -19.52 10.05
N LEU A 459 9.84 -19.24 10.30
CA LEU A 459 9.40 -18.54 11.52
C LEU A 459 9.70 -19.32 12.81
N ARG A 460 9.50 -20.65 12.80
CA ARG A 460 9.90 -21.50 13.94
C ARG A 460 11.42 -21.50 14.17
N GLN A 461 12.19 -21.58 13.07
CA GLN A 461 13.66 -21.52 13.17
C GLN A 461 14.13 -20.17 13.70
N PHE A 462 13.55 -19.07 13.23
CA PHE A 462 13.83 -17.73 13.73
C PHE A 462 13.61 -17.62 15.23
N MET A 463 12.47 -18.14 15.73
CA MET A 463 12.20 -18.20 17.15
C MET A 463 13.20 -19.09 17.90
N ALA A 464 13.54 -20.27 17.38
CA ALA A 464 14.53 -21.17 18.01
C ALA A 464 15.91 -20.50 18.13
N ASN A 465 16.26 -19.61 17.20
CA ASN A 465 17.49 -18.81 17.20
C ASN A 465 17.43 -17.57 18.14
N GLY A 466 16.32 -17.36 18.86
CA GLY A 466 16.17 -16.25 19.80
C GLY A 466 15.32 -15.08 19.31
N GLY A 467 14.78 -15.16 18.10
CA GLY A 467 13.86 -14.15 17.57
C GLY A 467 12.50 -14.15 18.28
N GLY A 468 11.81 -13.01 18.21
CA GLY A 468 10.46 -12.84 18.75
C GLY A 468 9.38 -13.05 17.69
N ILE A 469 8.27 -13.72 18.02
CA ILE A 469 7.11 -13.78 17.12
C ILE A 469 5.83 -13.36 17.84
N ILE A 470 4.96 -12.64 17.13
CA ILE A 470 3.64 -12.26 17.61
C ILE A 470 2.60 -12.73 16.59
N GLY A 471 1.66 -13.55 17.01
CA GLY A 471 0.55 -14.00 16.17
C GLY A 471 -0.79 -13.47 16.64
N SER A 472 -1.75 -13.32 15.72
CA SER A 472 -3.12 -13.00 16.08
C SER A 472 -4.14 -13.86 15.34
N TYR A 473 -5.26 -14.12 15.98
CA TYR A 473 -6.44 -14.79 15.48
C TYR A 473 -6.13 -16.14 14.80
N GLU A 474 -6.49 -16.38 13.54
CA GLU A 474 -6.30 -17.63 12.81
C GLU A 474 -4.90 -17.79 12.18
N CYS A 475 -3.89 -17.09 12.68
CA CYS A 475 -2.53 -17.10 12.19
C CYS A 475 -2.00 -18.52 11.91
N GLY A 476 -1.67 -18.81 10.64
CA GLY A 476 -1.08 -20.08 10.22
C GLY A 476 -1.99 -21.32 10.23
N MET A 477 -3.30 -21.16 10.43
CA MET A 477 -4.24 -22.28 10.52
C MET A 477 -4.55 -22.96 9.19
N TYR A 478 -4.22 -22.29 8.07
CA TYR A 478 -4.54 -22.77 6.73
C TYR A 478 -3.27 -22.89 5.88
N ASP A 479 -3.33 -23.72 4.87
CA ASP A 479 -2.27 -23.85 3.85
C ASP A 479 -2.44 -22.84 2.72
N ARG A 480 -1.54 -22.89 1.72
CA ARG A 480 -1.60 -22.02 0.55
C ARG A 480 -2.87 -22.15 -0.29
N THR A 481 -3.59 -23.26 -0.17
CA THR A 481 -4.85 -23.47 -0.91
C THR A 481 -6.06 -22.94 -0.17
N GLY A 482 -5.88 -22.42 1.05
CA GLY A 482 -6.95 -21.97 1.94
C GLY A 482 -7.69 -23.15 2.62
N GLN A 483 -7.14 -24.35 2.53
CA GLN A 483 -7.65 -25.51 3.27
C GLN A 483 -7.06 -25.52 4.68
N ARG A 484 -7.87 -25.94 5.65
CA ARG A 484 -7.40 -26.05 7.03
C ARG A 484 -6.28 -27.09 7.09
N ALA A 485 -5.07 -26.61 7.31
CA ALA A 485 -3.91 -27.45 7.58
C ALA A 485 -4.08 -28.18 8.89
N ASN A 486 -3.17 -29.11 9.22
CA ASN A 486 -3.09 -29.57 10.60
C ASN A 486 -2.78 -28.36 11.48
N ALA A 487 -3.81 -27.83 12.14
CA ALA A 487 -3.78 -26.51 12.78
C ALA A 487 -2.69 -26.43 13.87
N ASP A 488 -2.29 -27.56 14.44
CA ASP A 488 -1.29 -27.62 15.49
C ASP A 488 0.15 -27.45 14.98
N ASP A 489 0.43 -27.60 13.69
CA ASP A 489 1.79 -27.49 13.14
C ASP A 489 2.47 -26.15 13.39
N PHE A 490 1.70 -25.08 13.56
CA PHE A 490 2.25 -23.74 13.85
C PHE A 490 1.89 -23.25 15.26
N ALA A 491 0.86 -23.80 15.86
CA ALA A 491 0.42 -23.48 17.22
C ALA A 491 1.48 -23.76 18.28
N GLU A 492 2.32 -24.77 18.07
CA GLU A 492 3.46 -25.09 18.96
C GLU A 492 4.43 -23.92 19.13
N ALA A 493 4.62 -23.08 18.10
CA ALA A 493 5.46 -21.88 18.19
C ALA A 493 4.94 -20.88 19.22
N PHE A 494 3.67 -20.95 19.56
CA PHE A 494 3.01 -20.13 20.59
C PHE A 494 2.72 -20.91 21.87
N GLY A 495 3.15 -22.18 21.96
CA GLY A 495 2.89 -23.04 23.13
C GLY A 495 1.41 -23.29 23.37
N LEU A 496 0.61 -23.41 22.35
CA LEU A 496 -0.84 -23.61 22.44
C LEU A 496 -1.33 -24.69 21.47
N SER A 497 -2.58 -25.11 21.63
CA SER A 497 -3.33 -25.91 20.68
C SER A 497 -4.67 -25.27 20.38
N TYR A 498 -5.13 -25.37 19.13
CA TYR A 498 -6.44 -24.87 18.73
C TYR A 498 -7.53 -25.90 19.08
N THR A 499 -8.56 -25.45 19.83
CA THR A 499 -9.67 -26.36 20.20
C THR A 499 -10.75 -26.47 19.14
N GLY A 500 -10.66 -25.69 18.07
CA GLY A 500 -11.57 -25.72 16.92
C GLY A 500 -12.85 -24.91 17.10
N GLU A 501 -13.09 -24.36 18.27
CA GLU A 501 -14.23 -23.49 18.55
C GLU A 501 -13.86 -22.03 18.33
N GLN A 502 -14.76 -21.26 17.69
CA GLN A 502 -14.68 -19.82 17.59
C GLN A 502 -15.76 -19.22 18.47
N LEU A 503 -15.39 -18.27 19.32
CA LEU A 503 -16.37 -17.49 20.06
C LEU A 503 -17.05 -16.51 19.10
N PRO A 504 -18.39 -16.45 19.10
CA PRO A 504 -19.13 -15.56 18.20
C PRO A 504 -18.87 -14.08 18.54
N PHE A 505 -19.26 -13.20 17.63
CA PHE A 505 -19.29 -11.77 17.91
C PHE A 505 -20.39 -11.44 18.92
N GLU A 506 -19.99 -10.86 20.05
CA GLU A 506 -20.91 -10.37 21.09
C GLU A 506 -20.33 -9.10 21.73
N LEU A 507 -21.17 -8.07 21.95
CA LEU A 507 -20.74 -6.74 22.39
C LEU A 507 -20.11 -6.71 23.78
N ASP A 508 -20.62 -7.49 24.73
CA ASP A 508 -20.22 -7.45 26.14
C ASP A 508 -19.20 -8.55 26.52
N ILE A 509 -18.33 -8.95 25.57
CA ILE A 509 -17.21 -9.84 25.85
C ILE A 509 -15.93 -9.02 26.08
N TYR A 510 -15.22 -9.35 27.13
CA TYR A 510 -13.98 -8.71 27.55
C TYR A 510 -12.86 -9.74 27.69
N MET A 511 -11.62 -9.30 27.55
CA MET A 511 -10.47 -9.99 28.14
C MET A 511 -10.12 -9.32 29.46
N ARG A 512 -9.82 -10.11 30.49
CA ARG A 512 -9.40 -9.64 31.82
C ARG A 512 -7.96 -10.03 32.05
N MET A 513 -7.12 -9.02 32.35
CA MET A 513 -5.70 -9.22 32.65
C MET A 513 -5.54 -10.06 33.90
N THR A 514 -4.68 -11.09 33.86
CA THR A 514 -4.34 -11.94 35.02
C THR A 514 -3.44 -11.19 35.99
N PRO A 515 -3.47 -11.55 37.31
CA PRO A 515 -2.60 -10.90 38.28
C PRO A 515 -1.11 -11.20 38.10
N ASP A 516 -0.80 -12.39 37.60
CA ASP A 516 0.55 -12.95 37.53
C ASP A 516 0.86 -13.38 36.11
N HIS A 517 1.47 -12.50 35.32
CA HIS A 517 1.86 -12.78 33.93
C HIS A 517 3.26 -12.27 33.63
N ASP A 518 3.91 -12.86 32.63
CA ASP A 518 5.30 -12.54 32.25
C ASP A 518 5.46 -11.24 31.44
N LEU A 519 4.36 -10.71 30.89
CA LEU A 519 4.40 -9.52 30.05
C LEU A 519 4.54 -8.27 30.94
N PRO A 520 5.64 -7.49 30.83
CA PRO A 520 5.79 -6.25 31.57
C PRO A 520 4.84 -5.19 30.97
N SER A 521 3.65 -5.08 31.54
CA SER A 521 2.63 -4.17 31.06
C SER A 521 2.25 -3.14 32.12
N ALA A 522 2.05 -1.88 31.64
CA ALA A 522 1.46 -0.83 32.49
C ALA A 522 -0.06 -0.98 32.64
N ILE A 523 -0.69 -1.95 31.99
CA ILE A 523 -2.11 -2.28 32.16
C ILE A 523 -2.28 -3.02 33.45
N PRO A 524 -3.06 -2.51 34.43
CA PRO A 524 -3.14 -3.11 35.76
C PRO A 524 -3.86 -4.46 35.71
N PRO A 525 -3.46 -5.39 36.60
CA PRO A 525 -4.17 -6.66 36.81
C PRO A 525 -5.65 -6.45 37.06
N GLY A 526 -6.47 -7.34 36.52
CA GLY A 526 -7.93 -7.25 36.58
C GLY A 526 -8.59 -6.23 35.66
N LYS A 527 -7.82 -5.44 34.93
CA LYS A 527 -8.36 -4.53 33.88
C LYS A 527 -9.10 -5.34 32.86
N ARG A 528 -10.30 -4.86 32.48
CA ARG A 528 -11.10 -5.40 31.40
C ARG A 528 -10.85 -4.58 30.13
N ILE A 529 -10.57 -5.28 29.02
CA ILE A 529 -10.38 -4.71 27.69
C ILE A 529 -11.43 -5.36 26.78
N PRO A 530 -12.24 -4.62 26.04
CA PRO A 530 -13.29 -5.21 25.20
C PRO A 530 -12.69 -6.04 24.05
N THR A 531 -13.19 -7.27 23.85
CA THR A 531 -12.80 -8.12 22.69
C THR A 531 -13.92 -8.21 21.67
N MET A 532 -15.15 -8.00 22.09
CA MET A 532 -16.37 -8.09 21.27
C MET A 532 -16.55 -9.46 20.60
N GLY A 533 -16.07 -10.53 21.20
CA GLY A 533 -16.08 -11.86 20.57
C GLY A 533 -15.10 -11.99 19.41
N MET A 534 -15.45 -12.79 18.40
CA MET A 534 -14.59 -13.12 17.25
C MET A 534 -13.21 -13.62 17.71
N GLN A 535 -13.21 -14.61 18.58
CA GLN A 535 -12.01 -15.13 19.19
C GLN A 535 -11.83 -16.59 18.84
N VAL A 536 -10.61 -17.00 18.57
CA VAL A 536 -10.25 -18.40 18.41
C VAL A 536 -10.11 -19.03 19.79
N ALA A 537 -10.80 -20.14 20.03
CA ALA A 537 -10.61 -20.90 21.27
C ALA A 537 -9.31 -21.69 21.22
N VAL A 538 -8.47 -21.47 22.22
CA VAL A 538 -7.17 -22.12 22.37
C VAL A 538 -7.02 -22.73 23.77
N ALA A 539 -6.20 -23.77 23.85
CA ALA A 539 -5.77 -24.37 25.10
C ALA A 539 -4.25 -24.21 25.26
N GLU A 540 -3.81 -24.11 26.52
CA GLU A 540 -2.39 -24.02 26.85
C GLU A 540 -1.68 -25.35 26.56
N ALA A 541 -0.54 -25.27 25.84
CA ALA A 541 0.37 -26.39 25.60
C ALA A 541 1.82 -25.96 25.89
N GLY A 542 2.01 -25.29 27.06
CA GLY A 542 3.27 -24.70 27.47
C GLY A 542 3.28 -23.17 27.52
N ALA A 543 2.30 -22.51 26.95
CA ALA A 543 2.12 -21.07 27.09
C ALA A 543 1.54 -20.68 28.45
N ARG A 544 1.72 -19.41 28.82
CA ARG A 544 1.15 -18.82 30.05
C ARG A 544 0.15 -17.74 29.72
N PRO A 545 -1.07 -17.76 30.25
CA PRO A 545 -2.09 -16.74 30.00
C PRO A 545 -1.69 -15.38 30.60
N VAL A 546 -1.83 -14.34 29.82
CA VAL A 546 -1.74 -12.92 30.17
C VAL A 546 -3.12 -12.35 30.48
N ALA A 547 -4.12 -12.83 29.74
CA ALA A 547 -5.51 -12.46 29.91
C ALA A 547 -6.44 -13.63 29.58
N HIS A 548 -7.56 -13.70 30.25
CA HIS A 548 -8.65 -14.63 29.92
C HIS A 548 -9.90 -13.90 29.47
N VAL A 549 -10.68 -14.57 28.60
CA VAL A 549 -12.01 -14.10 28.24
C VAL A 549 -12.89 -14.06 29.48
N GLN A 550 -13.59 -12.95 29.64
CA GLN A 550 -14.69 -12.84 30.57
C GLN A 550 -16.00 -12.82 29.75
N GLY A 551 -16.87 -13.78 30.00
CA GLY A 551 -18.09 -14.00 29.26
C GLY A 551 -19.04 -12.80 29.25
N ALA A 552 -19.89 -12.76 28.25
CA ALA A 552 -20.96 -11.77 28.15
C ALA A 552 -21.97 -11.90 29.29
N SER A 553 -22.63 -10.79 29.60
CA SER A 553 -23.84 -10.84 30.41
C SER A 553 -25.00 -11.42 29.59
N GLU A 554 -25.81 -12.30 30.20
CA GLU A 554 -27.03 -12.80 29.55
C GLU A 554 -28.05 -11.70 29.24
N VAL A 555 -27.93 -10.55 29.89
CA VAL A 555 -28.80 -9.38 29.71
C VAL A 555 -27.98 -8.10 29.68
N HIS A 556 -28.34 -7.17 28.84
CA HIS A 556 -27.73 -5.85 28.81
C HIS A 556 -27.80 -5.17 30.19
N TYR A 557 -26.68 -4.65 30.69
CA TYR A 557 -26.49 -4.17 32.06
C TYR A 557 -26.59 -5.25 33.17
N GLY A 558 -26.54 -6.52 32.78
CA GLY A 558 -26.48 -7.63 33.78
C GLY A 558 -25.07 -7.88 34.28
N PRO A 559 -24.92 -8.78 35.28
CA PRO A 559 -23.62 -9.19 35.75
C PRO A 559 -22.87 -9.94 34.69
N LEU A 560 -21.56 -9.66 34.57
CA LEU A 560 -20.69 -10.44 33.69
C LEU A 560 -20.60 -11.88 34.14
N GLY A 561 -20.50 -12.81 33.19
CA GLY A 561 -20.33 -14.21 33.45
C GLY A 561 -18.98 -14.56 34.12
N ASP A 562 -18.68 -15.83 34.24
CA ASP A 562 -17.49 -16.35 34.93
C ASP A 562 -16.18 -15.79 34.34
N GLU A 563 -15.22 -15.52 35.24
CA GLU A 563 -13.91 -14.93 34.90
C GLU A 563 -12.92 -15.94 34.29
N THR A 564 -13.33 -17.22 34.16
CA THR A 564 -12.48 -18.35 33.78
C THR A 564 -12.72 -18.83 32.32
N GLY A 565 -13.01 -17.92 31.42
CA GLY A 565 -13.10 -18.26 30.00
C GLY A 565 -11.74 -18.69 29.42
N PRO A 566 -11.68 -19.06 28.10
CA PRO A 566 -10.45 -19.48 27.47
C PRO A 566 -9.41 -18.37 27.49
N PRO A 567 -8.11 -18.68 27.33
CA PRO A 567 -7.07 -17.67 27.22
C PRO A 567 -7.31 -16.73 26.05
N ALA A 568 -7.14 -15.43 26.27
CA ALA A 568 -7.28 -14.38 25.26
C ALA A 568 -5.94 -13.87 24.76
N VAL A 569 -4.94 -13.81 25.65
CA VAL A 569 -3.56 -13.42 25.34
C VAL A 569 -2.64 -14.39 26.08
N LEU A 570 -1.66 -14.93 25.35
CA LEU A 570 -0.71 -15.90 25.89
C LEU A 570 0.73 -15.49 25.58
N THR A 571 1.63 -15.76 26.50
CA THR A 571 3.08 -15.68 26.32
C THR A 571 3.67 -17.07 26.28
N HIS A 572 4.70 -17.29 25.48
CA HIS A 572 5.46 -18.53 25.47
C HIS A 572 6.94 -18.26 25.23
N GLN A 573 7.78 -19.08 25.84
CA GLN A 573 9.22 -19.06 25.65
C GLN A 573 9.71 -20.46 25.28
N ALA A 574 10.31 -20.57 24.10
CA ALA A 574 10.94 -21.79 23.61
C ALA A 574 12.43 -21.53 23.34
N GLY A 575 13.28 -22.12 24.16
CA GLY A 575 14.73 -21.83 24.14
C GLY A 575 15.03 -20.38 24.47
N ALA A 576 15.71 -19.68 23.55
CA ALA A 576 16.02 -18.26 23.66
C ALA A 576 14.93 -17.35 23.09
N GLY A 577 14.03 -17.88 22.26
CA GLY A 577 12.98 -17.09 21.61
C GLY A 577 11.72 -16.93 22.45
N ARG A 578 10.95 -15.89 22.15
CA ARG A 578 9.71 -15.56 22.83
C ARG A 578 8.57 -15.36 21.85
N SER A 579 7.36 -15.78 22.24
CA SER A 579 6.18 -15.50 21.42
C SER A 579 5.02 -14.96 22.25
N VAL A 580 4.20 -14.14 21.61
CA VAL A 580 2.90 -13.69 22.13
C VAL A 580 1.83 -14.06 21.13
N TYR A 581 0.73 -14.58 21.63
CA TYR A 581 -0.43 -14.89 20.81
C TYR A 581 -1.66 -14.15 21.30
N PHE A 582 -2.32 -13.44 20.40
CA PHE A 582 -3.62 -12.81 20.61
C PHE A 582 -4.71 -13.67 19.97
N ALA A 583 -5.55 -14.30 20.78
CA ALA A 583 -6.64 -15.12 20.27
C ALA A 583 -7.74 -14.30 19.57
N THR A 584 -7.75 -12.99 19.78
CA THR A 584 -8.64 -12.00 19.12
C THR A 584 -7.91 -11.24 18.01
N PRO A 585 -8.62 -10.68 17.01
CA PRO A 585 -8.03 -9.80 16.00
C PRO A 585 -7.75 -8.41 16.59
N ILE A 586 -6.71 -8.31 17.41
CA ILE A 586 -6.39 -7.13 18.23
C ILE A 586 -6.08 -5.89 17.39
N GLY A 587 -5.45 -6.07 16.21
CA GLY A 587 -5.16 -4.98 15.28
C GLY A 587 -6.45 -4.35 14.74
N VAL A 588 -7.38 -5.18 14.24
CA VAL A 588 -8.71 -4.72 13.78
C VAL A 588 -9.45 -3.99 14.91
N ARG A 589 -9.42 -4.55 16.13
CA ARG A 589 -10.06 -3.89 17.28
C ARG A 589 -9.45 -2.54 17.61
N TYR A 590 -8.12 -2.43 17.55
CA TYR A 590 -7.48 -1.13 17.73
C TYR A 590 -7.82 -0.15 16.60
N LEU A 591 -7.86 -0.61 15.35
CA LEU A 591 -8.20 0.22 14.20
C LEU A 591 -9.64 0.78 14.30
N GLU A 592 -10.60 -0.07 14.71
CA GLU A 592 -12.02 0.28 14.82
C GLU A 592 -12.33 1.23 15.98
N PHE A 593 -11.73 1.00 17.15
CA PHE A 593 -12.14 1.67 18.38
C PHE A 593 -11.13 2.69 18.91
N GLY A 594 -9.88 2.66 18.45
CA GLY A 594 -8.85 3.59 18.91
C GLY A 594 -8.51 3.47 20.43
N ILE A 595 -8.94 2.38 21.11
CA ILE A 595 -8.74 2.21 22.55
C ILE A 595 -7.26 2.04 22.86
N ARG A 596 -6.71 2.94 23.67
CA ARG A 596 -5.28 2.99 24.02
C ARG A 596 -4.75 1.70 24.63
N ASP A 597 -5.57 0.94 25.36
CA ASP A 597 -5.13 -0.31 25.98
C ASP A 597 -4.77 -1.38 24.95
N PHE A 598 -5.43 -1.42 23.79
CA PHE A 598 -5.01 -2.29 22.68
C PHE A 598 -3.61 -1.95 22.17
N ARG A 599 -3.35 -0.66 21.92
CA ARG A 599 -2.05 -0.18 21.46
C ARG A 599 -0.94 -0.52 22.45
N ARG A 600 -1.18 -0.27 23.73
CA ARG A 600 -0.23 -0.60 24.81
C ARG A 600 0.06 -2.09 24.86
N LEU A 601 -0.97 -2.93 24.81
CA LEU A 601 -0.79 -4.36 24.86
C LEU A 601 0.00 -4.89 23.65
N ILE A 602 -0.21 -4.32 22.46
CA ILE A 602 0.60 -4.62 21.27
C ILE A 602 2.06 -4.21 21.49
N ALA A 603 2.30 -3.00 22.00
CA ALA A 603 3.65 -2.50 22.24
C ALA A 603 4.37 -3.29 23.33
N ASP A 604 3.70 -3.60 24.45
CA ASP A 604 4.25 -4.39 25.55
C ASP A 604 4.62 -5.82 25.07
N ALA A 605 3.75 -6.43 24.27
CA ALA A 605 4.00 -7.73 23.64
C ALA A 605 5.25 -7.69 22.74
N LEU A 606 5.37 -6.63 21.95
CA LEU A 606 6.50 -6.46 21.05
C LEU A 606 7.82 -6.27 21.80
N LEU A 607 7.87 -5.36 22.75
CA LEU A 607 9.08 -5.08 23.53
C LEU A 607 9.54 -6.32 24.32
N TRP A 608 8.59 -7.12 24.82
CA TRP A 608 8.90 -8.37 25.49
C TRP A 608 9.47 -9.43 24.54
N THR A 609 8.90 -9.56 23.33
CA THR A 609 9.37 -10.55 22.34
C THR A 609 10.68 -10.13 21.68
N ALA A 610 10.89 -8.84 21.41
CA ALA A 610 12.10 -8.31 20.77
C ALA A 610 13.37 -8.44 21.65
N GLN A 611 13.22 -8.53 22.97
CA GLN A 611 14.30 -8.74 23.96
C GLN A 611 15.44 -7.69 23.87
N SER A 612 15.23 -6.58 23.19
CA SER A 612 16.21 -5.50 23.03
C SER A 612 15.48 -4.16 22.93
N ALA A 613 16.17 -3.09 23.27
CA ALA A 613 15.67 -1.72 23.03
C ALA A 613 15.61 -1.42 21.54
N ALA A 614 14.71 -0.52 21.15
CA ALA A 614 14.66 -0.01 19.79
C ALA A 614 15.89 0.86 19.49
N PRO A 615 16.50 0.77 18.29
CA PRO A 615 17.72 1.51 17.94
C PRO A 615 17.50 3.02 17.84
N VAL A 616 16.25 3.46 17.65
CA VAL A 616 15.82 4.87 17.70
C VAL A 616 14.60 4.98 18.58
N ARG A 617 14.61 5.94 19.49
CA ARG A 617 13.53 6.22 20.45
C ARG A 617 13.13 7.67 20.36
N VAL A 618 11.84 7.96 20.37
CA VAL A 618 11.30 9.33 20.34
C VAL A 618 10.51 9.58 21.62
N ILE A 619 10.89 10.62 22.36
CA ILE A 619 10.34 10.98 23.66
C ILE A 619 9.73 12.39 23.56
N GLY A 620 8.68 12.66 24.35
CA GLY A 620 8.04 13.97 24.42
C GLY A 620 6.99 14.22 23.35
N ALA A 621 7.08 13.59 22.19
CA ALA A 621 6.08 13.68 21.14
C ALA A 621 4.81 12.88 21.51
N GLY A 622 3.65 13.49 21.43
CA GLY A 622 2.36 12.78 21.53
C GLY A 622 2.24 11.64 20.50
N ASP A 623 1.02 11.25 20.14
CA ASP A 623 0.75 10.16 19.19
C ASP A 623 0.94 10.59 17.72
N ALA A 624 1.24 11.86 17.47
CA ALA A 624 1.14 12.47 16.14
C ALA A 624 2.32 12.18 15.20
N LEU A 625 3.49 11.82 15.72
CA LEU A 625 4.69 11.64 14.90
C LEU A 625 4.83 10.21 14.37
N ALA A 626 4.96 10.07 13.05
CA ALA A 626 5.49 8.87 12.40
C ALA A 626 7.02 8.93 12.39
N LEU A 627 7.66 7.77 12.59
CA LEU A 627 9.10 7.59 12.61
C LEU A 627 9.52 6.64 11.48
N THR A 628 10.52 7.05 10.68
CA THR A 628 11.30 6.16 9.82
C THR A 628 12.79 6.45 9.99
N ALA A 629 13.63 5.44 9.82
CA ALA A 629 15.07 5.58 9.94
C ALA A 629 15.80 4.74 8.89
N PHE A 630 16.89 5.30 8.36
CA PHE A 630 17.67 4.69 7.27
C PHE A 630 19.16 4.83 7.48
N ARG A 631 19.91 3.91 6.85
CA ARG A 631 21.35 4.03 6.59
C ARG A 631 21.57 4.47 5.15
N GLN A 632 22.48 5.45 4.96
CA GLN A 632 22.95 5.91 3.67
C GLN A 632 24.49 6.04 3.73
N GLY A 633 25.21 4.99 3.35
CA GLY A 633 26.65 4.88 3.65
C GLY A 633 26.89 4.96 5.16
N GLU A 634 27.72 5.91 5.59
CA GLU A 634 28.01 6.15 7.02
C GLU A 634 26.94 6.99 7.73
N ARG A 635 26.01 7.60 7.00
CA ARG A 635 24.98 8.46 7.58
C ARG A 635 23.82 7.67 8.16
N THR A 636 23.27 8.17 9.26
CA THR A 636 21.94 7.79 9.74
C THR A 636 20.94 8.91 9.42
N LEU A 637 19.85 8.56 8.77
CA LEU A 637 18.77 9.46 8.38
C LEU A 637 17.52 9.11 9.17
N ILE A 638 16.91 10.09 9.83
CA ILE A 638 15.69 9.89 10.62
C ILE A 638 14.64 10.90 10.16
N HIS A 639 13.49 10.40 9.72
CA HIS A 639 12.34 11.24 9.40
C HIS A 639 11.34 11.21 10.54
N LEU A 640 10.85 12.37 10.89
CA LEU A 640 9.72 12.60 11.78
C LEU A 640 8.63 13.30 10.99
N VAL A 641 7.48 12.65 10.77
CA VAL A 641 6.34 13.21 10.05
C VAL A 641 5.15 13.35 11.00
N ASN A 642 4.56 14.54 11.08
CA ASN A 642 3.47 14.85 12.02
C ASN A 642 2.09 14.45 11.44
N SER A 643 1.89 13.18 11.11
CA SER A 643 0.76 12.66 10.34
C SER A 643 -0.12 11.64 11.06
N VAL A 644 0.32 11.10 12.20
CA VAL A 644 -0.36 9.99 12.90
C VAL A 644 -1.52 10.49 13.73
N ARG A 645 -2.52 11.07 13.10
CA ARG A 645 -3.77 11.48 13.76
C ARG A 645 -4.94 10.74 13.14
N ASP A 646 -5.96 10.48 13.95
CA ASP A 646 -7.23 9.97 13.49
C ASP A 646 -8.01 11.10 12.81
N GLU A 647 -7.61 11.43 11.60
CA GLU A 647 -8.30 12.38 10.76
C GLU A 647 -9.50 11.68 10.11
N THR A 648 -10.64 11.79 10.75
CA THR A 648 -11.90 11.27 10.20
C THR A 648 -12.59 12.28 9.29
N ARG A 649 -12.08 13.52 9.22
CA ARG A 649 -12.65 14.61 8.43
C ARG A 649 -11.65 15.18 7.45
N LEU A 650 -12.00 15.16 6.19
CA LEU A 650 -11.34 15.87 5.11
C LEU A 650 -12.03 17.26 4.94
N PRO A 651 -11.34 18.28 4.49
CA PRO A 651 -9.88 18.38 4.27
C PRO A 651 -9.09 18.63 5.58
N ILE A 652 -7.78 18.37 5.55
CA ILE A 652 -6.87 18.77 6.63
C ILE A 652 -6.44 20.22 6.36
N ASN A 653 -6.94 21.15 7.18
CA ASN A 653 -6.64 22.56 7.00
C ASN A 653 -5.40 23.02 7.79
N GLU A 654 -5.14 22.39 8.95
CA GLU A 654 -4.08 22.77 9.87
C GLU A 654 -3.48 21.54 10.57
N THR A 655 -2.22 21.66 10.99
CA THR A 655 -1.59 20.71 11.90
C THR A 655 -1.25 21.37 13.22
N ILE A 656 -1.30 20.60 14.31
CA ILE A 656 -0.76 21.06 15.60
C ILE A 656 0.68 20.56 15.66
N PRO A 657 1.68 21.43 15.75
CA PRO A 657 3.07 21.01 15.89
C PRO A 657 3.29 20.14 17.15
N SER A 658 4.22 19.22 17.07
CA SER A 658 4.80 18.55 18.24
C SER A 658 5.96 19.37 18.76
N PHE A 659 6.00 19.63 20.08
CA PHE A 659 7.01 20.45 20.74
C PHE A 659 7.86 19.59 21.68
N ASP A 660 9.09 20.08 21.95
CA ASP A 660 10.03 19.49 22.90
C ASP A 660 10.25 17.98 22.64
N VAL A 661 10.61 17.68 21.38
CA VAL A 661 10.80 16.31 20.90
C VAL A 661 12.24 15.89 21.10
N THR A 662 12.48 14.82 21.87
CA THR A 662 13.80 14.21 22.03
C THR A 662 13.90 12.94 21.20
N VAL A 663 14.97 12.85 20.39
CA VAL A 663 15.29 11.65 19.61
C VAL A 663 16.58 11.03 20.16
N GLU A 664 16.49 9.83 20.68
CA GLU A 664 17.65 9.04 21.11
C GLU A 664 18.00 8.01 20.05
N VAL A 665 19.27 7.93 19.69
CA VAL A 665 19.80 7.03 18.67
C VAL A 665 20.94 6.21 19.23
N ASP A 666 20.90 4.89 19.09
CA ASP A 666 22.03 4.04 19.43
C ASP A 666 23.13 4.24 18.37
N VAL A 667 24.31 4.70 18.79
CA VAL A 667 25.46 4.97 17.93
C VAL A 667 26.62 4.05 18.28
N ASN A 668 27.33 3.59 17.24
CA ASN A 668 28.49 2.70 17.40
C ASN A 668 29.82 3.43 17.08
N ALA A 669 29.74 4.71 16.71
CA ALA A 669 30.89 5.56 16.36
C ALA A 669 30.64 7.00 16.83
N PRO A 670 31.70 7.80 17.02
CA PRO A 670 31.57 9.20 17.33
C PRO A 670 30.79 9.96 16.26
N VAL A 671 29.82 10.77 16.69
CA VAL A 671 29.03 11.65 15.81
C VAL A 671 29.78 12.94 15.57
N SER A 672 29.97 13.35 14.33
CA SER A 672 30.67 14.57 13.95
C SER A 672 29.73 15.75 13.71
N ALA A 673 28.50 15.48 13.20
CA ALA A 673 27.52 16.50 12.90
C ALA A 673 26.09 15.94 12.97
N VAL A 674 25.14 16.80 13.34
CA VAL A 674 23.71 16.56 13.23
C VAL A 674 23.05 17.75 12.58
N SER A 675 22.30 17.51 11.51
CA SER A 675 21.56 18.54 10.78
C SER A 675 20.07 18.23 10.76
N ALA A 676 19.23 19.26 10.87
CA ALA A 676 17.79 19.16 10.65
C ALA A 676 17.44 19.84 9.32
N LEU A 677 16.66 19.14 8.48
CA LEU A 677 16.21 19.53 7.16
C LEU A 677 14.68 19.45 7.10
N GLY A 678 14.05 20.20 6.22
CA GLY A 678 12.59 20.30 6.11
C GLY A 678 12.04 21.47 6.90
N ASP A 679 11.21 21.22 7.92
CA ASP A 679 10.67 22.28 8.77
C ASP A 679 11.76 23.08 9.50
N GLU A 680 11.52 24.38 9.68
CA GLU A 680 12.38 25.21 10.56
C GLU A 680 12.22 24.74 12.01
N THR A 681 13.31 24.29 12.61
CA THR A 681 13.38 23.85 14.01
C THR A 681 14.75 24.17 14.58
N GLU A 682 14.80 24.59 15.84
CA GLU A 682 16.06 24.65 16.57
C GLU A 682 16.42 23.25 17.07
N LEU A 683 17.69 22.91 16.96
CA LEU A 683 18.24 21.60 17.30
C LEU A 683 19.43 21.79 18.25
N THR A 684 19.44 21.01 19.34
CA THR A 684 20.64 20.76 20.15
C THR A 684 20.88 19.26 20.26
N TRP A 685 22.13 18.86 20.45
CA TRP A 685 22.46 17.46 20.62
C TRP A 685 23.63 17.22 21.55
N THR A 686 23.61 16.05 22.17
CA THR A 686 24.69 15.55 23.02
C THR A 686 24.97 14.09 22.68
N SER A 687 26.22 13.69 22.66
CA SER A 687 26.60 12.30 22.40
C SER A 687 27.39 11.76 23.58
N THR A 688 27.01 10.59 24.02
CA THR A 688 27.78 9.73 24.93
C THR A 688 28.39 8.59 24.12
N ASP A 689 29.14 7.69 24.77
CA ASP A 689 29.84 6.61 24.07
C ASP A 689 28.93 5.74 23.16
N ASN A 690 27.67 5.56 23.51
CA ASN A 690 26.75 4.67 22.79
C ASN A 690 25.40 5.29 22.45
N THR A 691 25.13 6.53 22.85
CA THR A 691 23.81 7.14 22.63
C THR A 691 23.98 8.60 22.22
N LEU A 692 23.33 8.96 21.10
CA LEU A 692 23.13 10.33 20.65
C LEU A 692 21.74 10.77 21.09
N SER A 693 21.66 11.89 21.83
CA SER A 693 20.40 12.53 22.19
C SER A 693 20.26 13.84 21.44
N ILE A 694 19.17 14.00 20.69
CA ILE A 694 18.87 15.16 19.87
C ILE A 694 17.57 15.78 20.39
N GLU A 695 17.61 17.07 20.71
CA GLU A 695 16.46 17.85 21.14
C GLU A 695 15.99 18.76 20.02
N LEU A 696 14.71 18.72 19.69
CA LEU A 696 14.05 19.56 18.70
C LEU A 696 12.99 20.40 19.39
N THR A 697 13.00 21.70 19.12
CA THR A 697 11.98 22.59 19.69
C THR A 697 10.60 22.36 19.11
N ARG A 698 10.53 21.97 17.83
CA ARG A 698 9.26 21.82 17.12
C ARG A 698 9.36 20.90 15.90
N VAL A 699 8.31 20.11 15.65
CA VAL A 699 8.06 19.39 14.38
C VAL A 699 6.66 19.76 13.92
N SER A 700 6.55 20.56 12.85
CA SER A 700 5.25 21.05 12.32
C SER A 700 4.65 20.07 11.32
N TYR A 701 5.41 19.70 10.30
CA TYR A 701 5.03 18.77 9.25
C TYR A 701 6.04 17.62 9.11
N HIS A 702 7.29 17.98 8.82
CA HIS A 702 8.34 17.00 8.53
C HIS A 702 9.73 17.55 8.91
N VAL A 703 10.47 16.75 9.64
CA VAL A 703 11.89 16.98 9.92
C VAL A 703 12.67 15.74 9.49
N LEU A 704 13.71 15.95 8.69
CA LEU A 704 14.73 14.95 8.37
C LEU A 704 16.00 15.30 9.17
N LEU A 705 16.40 14.41 10.08
CA LEU A 705 17.67 14.46 10.77
C LEU A 705 18.73 13.69 9.97
N ALA A 706 19.82 14.36 9.62
CA ALA A 706 21.00 13.73 9.04
C ALA A 706 22.12 13.71 10.09
N ILE A 707 22.60 12.52 10.45
CA ILE A 707 23.60 12.23 11.47
C ILE A 707 24.84 11.70 10.77
N GLU A 708 25.99 12.37 10.95
CA GLU A 708 27.27 12.07 10.32
C GLU A 708 28.34 11.63 11.32
#